data_4acd8a73ba8f83a99e88fb716b62093c
#
_entry.id   4acd8a73ba8f83a99e88fb716b62093c
#
_cell.length_a   1.000
_cell.length_b   1.000
_cell.length_c   1.000
_cell.angle_alpha   90.00
_cell.angle_beta   90.00
_cell.angle_gamma   90.00
#
_symmetry.space_group_name_H-M   'P 1'
#
loop_
_entity.id
_entity.type
_entity.pdbx_description
1 polymer ?
#
loop_
_entity_poly.entity_id
_entity_poly.type
_entity_poly.pdbx_seq_one_letter_code
_entity_poly.pdbx_strand_id
1 'polypeptide(L)'
;ADPGLQYDDTINDWHTNPETGRITASNPCSEYMSLDNSSCNLASLNLLKFLKDDDTFDAELFAKAVEVIITAMDISICFTDFPTEAIGETTRDYRQLGIGYANLGALLMAMGLGYDSDGGRSMAAAITSLMTGTSYKRSAELAAIVGPYAGYARNAEAHQRVMRKHQAANDTVRVLHTEDARVHKLATKAWADVVALGAENGFRNAQASVLAPTGTIGFMMDCDTTGIEPDFSLVKFKKLVGGGSMQIVNQTVPRALKKLGYQPEQIEAIVAYIAEHGHVIDAPGLRQEHYEVFDCAMGARALKPMGHVRMMAAAQPFLSGAISKTVNLPEDATVEDIEDIYLQSWKLGLKATAIYRDNCKVGQPLSDGVAGRGASEASLETTDAEAEKVVEKVIEYRPTRKRLPKSRQSRTTSFTVGGAEGYMTSGAHDDGELGEIFLKLGKQGSTLAGVMDAFSIAVSIGLQYGVPLETYVSKFTNLRFEPAGLTDDPDVRMAQSIMDYIFRRLALDYMSFEDRSMLGIYSAEERQRHLETGSYEPVEETGGAAELIDDADPVVEVRGAQDDESGPAVEVRGASATSLETPDLKETSGAEQREVPATQATTAHTSAELLEQITGTAVDSPLCMTCGTKMRPAGSCYVCEGCGSTSGCS
;
A
#
# COMPACT_ATOMS: atom_id res chain seq x y z
N ALA A 1 3.46 -3.15 4.31
CA ALA A 1 4.67 -3.90 3.99
C ALA A 1 4.36 -5.38 3.79
N ASP A 2 5.01 -6.02 2.85
CA ASP A 2 4.86 -7.44 2.55
C ASP A 2 6.26 -8.05 2.39
N PRO A 3 6.47 -9.27 2.90
CA PRO A 3 5.52 -10.11 3.64
C PRO A 3 5.34 -9.67 5.09
N GLY A 4 4.26 -10.15 5.72
CA GLY A 4 3.96 -9.96 7.15
C GLY A 4 3.52 -11.25 7.80
N LEU A 5 3.82 -11.39 9.09
CA LEU A 5 3.34 -12.49 9.95
C LEU A 5 2.43 -11.96 11.05
N GLN A 6 1.44 -12.77 11.43
CA GLN A 6 0.56 -12.53 12.57
C GLN A 6 0.72 -13.71 13.55
N TYR A 7 0.91 -13.39 14.83
CA TYR A 7 1.17 -14.37 15.88
C TYR A 7 -0.12 -14.70 16.62
N ASP A 8 -0.80 -15.73 16.13
CA ASP A 8 -2.14 -16.12 16.54
C ASP A 8 -2.28 -16.40 18.05
N ASP A 9 -1.30 -17.04 18.66
CA ASP A 9 -1.24 -17.30 20.09
C ASP A 9 -1.18 -16.01 20.90
N THR A 10 -0.30 -15.08 20.52
CA THR A 10 -0.16 -13.78 21.18
C THR A 10 -1.43 -12.94 21.01
N ILE A 11 -2.00 -12.90 19.81
CA ILE A 11 -3.23 -12.15 19.52
C ILE A 11 -4.35 -12.62 20.45
N ASN A 12 -4.58 -13.93 20.50
CA ASN A 12 -5.70 -14.50 21.26
C ASN A 12 -5.46 -14.55 22.78
N ASP A 13 -4.21 -14.52 23.27
CA ASP A 13 -3.90 -14.36 24.69
C ASP A 13 -4.27 -12.96 25.24
N TRP A 14 -4.31 -11.93 24.36
CA TRP A 14 -4.75 -10.57 24.69
C TRP A 14 -6.20 -10.29 24.26
N HIS A 15 -6.94 -11.32 23.82
CA HIS A 15 -8.32 -11.15 23.37
C HIS A 15 -9.28 -10.98 24.55
N THR A 16 -10.12 -9.96 24.48
CA THR A 16 -11.13 -9.62 25.51
C THR A 16 -12.44 -10.40 25.37
N ASN A 17 -12.70 -11.01 24.20
CA ASN A 17 -13.98 -11.66 23.87
C ASN A 17 -13.85 -13.13 23.41
N PRO A 18 -13.04 -13.98 24.06
CA PRO A 18 -12.81 -15.35 23.60
C PRO A 18 -14.08 -16.23 23.65
N GLU A 19 -15.03 -15.93 24.56
CA GLU A 19 -16.31 -16.65 24.66
C GLU A 19 -17.28 -16.31 23.53
N THR A 20 -16.99 -15.28 22.75
CA THR A 20 -17.75 -14.93 21.54
C THR A 20 -17.19 -15.59 20.31
N GLY A 21 -15.89 -15.61 20.16
CA GLY A 21 -15.19 -16.16 19.02
C GLY A 21 -13.70 -15.89 19.09
N ARG A 22 -12.93 -16.59 18.26
CA ARG A 22 -11.50 -16.41 18.10
C ARG A 22 -11.23 -15.26 17.13
N ILE A 23 -10.17 -14.53 17.34
CA ILE A 23 -9.64 -13.62 16.32
C ILE A 23 -8.87 -14.45 15.30
N THR A 24 -9.30 -14.42 14.03
CA THR A 24 -8.77 -15.25 12.93
C THR A 24 -8.02 -14.44 11.88
N ALA A 25 -8.25 -13.14 11.83
CA ALA A 25 -7.65 -12.23 10.85
C ALA A 25 -7.48 -10.81 11.38
N SER A 26 -6.86 -9.96 10.57
CA SER A 26 -6.74 -8.52 10.82
C SER A 26 -7.15 -7.72 9.59
N ASN A 27 -7.14 -6.39 9.74
CA ASN A 27 -7.15 -5.48 8.60
C ASN A 27 -5.85 -5.58 7.77
N PRO A 28 -5.79 -5.00 6.54
CA PRO A 28 -4.62 -5.09 5.66
C PRO A 28 -3.30 -4.59 6.27
N CYS A 29 -3.37 -3.59 7.16
CA CYS A 29 -2.18 -3.02 7.80
C CYS A 29 -1.79 -3.70 9.12
N SER A 30 -2.54 -4.72 9.53
CA SER A 30 -2.27 -5.61 10.68
C SER A 30 -2.29 -4.95 12.07
N GLU A 31 -2.89 -3.78 12.23
CA GLU A 31 -3.07 -3.16 13.55
C GLU A 31 -4.40 -3.52 14.22
N TYR A 32 -5.45 -3.81 13.44
CA TYR A 32 -6.78 -4.06 13.96
C TYR A 32 -7.08 -5.56 14.04
N MET A 33 -6.79 -6.14 15.21
CA MET A 33 -7.04 -7.54 15.56
C MET A 33 -8.37 -7.62 16.31
N SER A 34 -9.43 -8.07 15.64
CA SER A 34 -10.79 -8.04 16.20
C SER A 34 -11.62 -9.24 15.76
N LEU A 35 -12.83 -9.37 16.32
CA LEU A 35 -13.81 -10.37 15.88
C LEU A 35 -14.13 -10.22 14.39
N ASP A 36 -14.45 -11.33 13.74
CA ASP A 36 -14.95 -11.34 12.37
C ASP A 36 -16.22 -10.48 12.24
N ASN A 37 -16.46 -9.94 11.06
CA ASN A 37 -17.58 -9.04 10.78
C ASN A 37 -17.61 -7.80 11.68
N SER A 38 -16.47 -7.26 12.12
CA SER A 38 -16.40 -5.98 12.82
C SER A 38 -15.85 -4.88 11.91
N SER A 39 -16.22 -3.64 12.19
CA SER A 39 -15.67 -2.48 11.49
C SER A 39 -14.52 -1.86 12.27
N CYS A 40 -13.60 -1.23 11.53
CA CYS A 40 -12.44 -0.54 12.06
C CYS A 40 -12.76 0.94 12.27
N ASN A 41 -13.10 1.34 13.50
CA ASN A 41 -13.31 2.74 13.87
C ASN A 41 -12.03 3.31 14.45
N LEU A 42 -11.35 4.20 13.71
CA LEU A 42 -10.01 4.69 14.02
C LEU A 42 -9.96 6.18 14.32
N ALA A 43 -9.06 6.54 15.23
CA ALA A 43 -8.62 7.93 15.44
C ALA A 43 -7.15 7.95 15.85
N SER A 44 -6.41 9.01 15.50
CA SER A 44 -5.02 9.17 15.87
C SER A 44 -4.73 10.58 16.36
N LEU A 45 -3.93 10.70 17.42
CA LEU A 45 -3.53 11.97 18.03
C LEU A 45 -2.10 12.32 17.60
N ASN A 46 -1.87 13.55 17.12
CA ASN A 46 -0.53 14.03 16.79
C ASN A 46 0.25 14.35 18.09
N LEU A 47 1.18 13.48 18.47
CA LEU A 47 1.92 13.57 19.74
C LEU A 47 2.73 14.86 19.89
N LEU A 48 3.29 15.38 18.80
CA LEU A 48 4.11 16.60 18.86
C LEU A 48 3.29 17.85 19.28
N LYS A 49 1.96 17.84 19.09
CA LYS A 49 1.07 18.94 19.54
C LYS A 49 0.87 18.97 21.06
N PHE A 50 1.30 17.93 21.78
CA PHE A 50 1.32 17.89 23.24
C PHE A 50 2.70 18.21 23.83
N LEU A 51 3.72 18.49 23.02
CA LEU A 51 5.01 18.94 23.47
C LEU A 51 5.00 20.48 23.61
N LYS A 52 5.07 20.97 24.85
CA LYS A 52 5.06 22.41 25.17
C LYS A 52 6.36 23.09 24.77
N ASP A 53 6.37 24.43 24.83
CA ASP A 53 7.54 25.24 24.47
C ASP A 53 8.72 25.05 25.43
N ASP A 54 8.47 24.60 26.65
CA ASP A 54 9.47 24.24 27.64
C ASP A 54 10.02 22.80 27.47
N ASP A 55 9.67 22.14 26.38
CA ASP A 55 10.00 20.74 26.05
C ASP A 55 9.48 19.71 27.05
N THR A 56 8.41 20.02 27.77
CA THR A 56 7.67 19.05 28.60
C THR A 56 6.47 18.51 27.85
N PHE A 57 6.20 17.21 27.97
CA PHE A 57 5.03 16.58 27.37
C PHE A 57 3.79 16.83 28.23
N ASP A 58 2.73 17.40 27.69
CA ASP A 58 1.47 17.69 28.39
C ASP A 58 0.61 16.44 28.52
N ALA A 59 0.97 15.58 29.47
CA ALA A 59 0.31 14.30 29.69
C ALA A 59 -1.15 14.44 30.14
N GLU A 60 -1.48 15.50 30.90
CA GLU A 60 -2.84 15.79 31.36
C GLU A 60 -3.75 16.20 30.20
N LEU A 61 -3.27 17.10 29.31
CA LEU A 61 -4.00 17.49 28.10
C LEU A 61 -4.15 16.30 27.14
N PHE A 62 -3.10 15.47 27.00
CA PHE A 62 -3.15 14.26 26.21
C PHE A 62 -4.22 13.27 26.71
N ALA A 63 -4.24 12.97 28.02
CA ALA A 63 -5.25 12.12 28.62
C ALA A 63 -6.66 12.70 28.42
N LYS A 64 -6.83 14.02 28.55
CA LYS A 64 -8.13 14.67 28.30
C LYS A 64 -8.58 14.57 26.86
N ALA A 65 -7.67 14.71 25.90
CA ALA A 65 -7.96 14.52 24.48
C ALA A 65 -8.39 13.07 24.20
N VAL A 66 -7.71 12.08 24.79
CA VAL A 66 -8.09 10.65 24.69
C VAL A 66 -9.52 10.41 25.20
N GLU A 67 -9.91 10.95 26.37
CA GLU A 67 -11.25 10.81 26.93
C GLU A 67 -12.33 11.38 25.97
N VAL A 68 -12.07 12.55 25.37
CA VAL A 68 -13.00 13.18 24.43
C VAL A 68 -13.14 12.35 23.15
N ILE A 69 -12.00 11.92 22.58
CA ILE A 69 -12.00 11.14 21.33
C ILE A 69 -12.67 9.77 21.51
N ILE A 70 -12.38 9.04 22.59
CA ILE A 70 -13.06 7.76 22.87
C ILE A 70 -14.56 7.95 22.96
N THR A 71 -15.01 9.03 23.60
CA THR A 71 -16.45 9.35 23.68
C THR A 71 -17.03 9.62 22.29
N ALA A 72 -16.35 10.41 21.46
CA ALA A 72 -16.78 10.72 20.09
C ALA A 72 -16.82 9.45 19.21
N MET A 73 -15.80 8.59 19.31
CA MET A 73 -15.75 7.33 18.58
C MET A 73 -16.89 6.38 19.01
N ASP A 74 -17.20 6.27 20.29
CA ASP A 74 -18.31 5.46 20.77
C ASP A 74 -19.66 6.00 20.27
N ILE A 75 -19.88 7.32 20.29
CA ILE A 75 -21.09 7.96 19.77
C ILE A 75 -21.23 7.68 18.27
N SER A 76 -20.16 7.73 17.48
CA SER A 76 -20.22 7.53 16.03
C SER A 76 -20.79 6.16 15.64
N ILE A 77 -20.55 5.10 16.42
CA ILE A 77 -21.10 3.76 16.18
C ILE A 77 -22.65 3.76 16.19
N CYS A 78 -23.27 4.70 16.91
CA CYS A 78 -24.74 4.73 17.06
C CYS A 78 -25.48 5.12 15.79
N PHE A 79 -24.84 5.85 14.88
CA PHE A 79 -25.49 6.40 13.66
C PHE A 79 -24.73 6.09 12.36
N THR A 80 -23.63 5.33 12.44
CA THR A 80 -22.86 4.94 11.25
C THR A 80 -23.59 3.81 10.50
N ASP A 81 -23.61 3.91 9.17
CA ASP A 81 -24.01 2.84 8.28
C ASP A 81 -22.85 1.89 8.01
N PHE A 82 -23.16 0.62 7.81
CA PHE A 82 -22.19 -0.44 7.60
C PHE A 82 -22.47 -1.17 6.27
N PRO A 83 -21.43 -1.68 5.60
CA PRO A 83 -21.57 -2.32 4.28
C PRO A 83 -22.49 -3.56 4.28
N THR A 84 -22.56 -4.28 5.39
CA THR A 84 -23.42 -5.45 5.57
C THR A 84 -24.08 -5.43 6.95
N GLU A 85 -25.23 -6.09 7.08
CA GLU A 85 -25.94 -6.22 8.34
C GLU A 85 -25.09 -6.89 9.42
N ALA A 86 -24.39 -7.99 9.08
CA ALA A 86 -23.52 -8.72 10.00
C ALA A 86 -22.40 -7.83 10.58
N ILE A 87 -21.79 -6.95 9.75
CA ILE A 87 -20.79 -5.99 10.22
C ILE A 87 -21.45 -4.97 11.17
N GLY A 88 -22.63 -4.49 10.82
CA GLY A 88 -23.38 -3.55 11.65
C GLY A 88 -23.73 -4.12 13.02
N GLU A 89 -24.26 -5.35 13.05
CA GLU A 89 -24.62 -6.06 14.29
C GLU A 89 -23.40 -6.27 15.20
N THR A 90 -22.34 -6.91 14.68
CA THR A 90 -21.11 -7.17 15.48
C THR A 90 -20.50 -5.86 15.97
N THR A 91 -20.45 -4.82 15.14
CA THR A 91 -19.87 -3.53 15.54
C THR A 91 -20.69 -2.85 16.63
N ARG A 92 -22.03 -2.87 16.56
CA ARG A 92 -22.90 -2.28 17.59
C ARG A 92 -22.87 -3.09 18.89
N ASP A 93 -22.76 -4.42 18.80
CA ASP A 93 -22.76 -5.32 19.95
C ASP A 93 -21.46 -5.27 20.75
N TYR A 94 -20.31 -5.14 20.07
CA TYR A 94 -18.99 -5.18 20.73
C TYR A 94 -18.31 -3.82 20.81
N ARG A 95 -18.70 -2.84 20.00
CA ARG A 95 -18.25 -1.45 20.04
C ARG A 95 -16.71 -1.35 20.09
N GLN A 96 -16.04 -2.09 19.22
CA GLN A 96 -14.60 -2.14 19.15
C GLN A 96 -14.07 -0.86 18.50
N LEU A 97 -13.08 -0.24 19.14
CA LEU A 97 -12.45 1.01 18.75
C LEU A 97 -10.95 0.83 18.52
N GLY A 98 -10.34 1.78 17.82
CA GLY A 98 -8.91 1.81 17.55
C GLY A 98 -8.35 3.23 17.67
N ILE A 99 -8.27 3.78 18.89
CA ILE A 99 -7.53 5.02 19.11
C ILE A 99 -6.03 4.75 19.07
N GLY A 100 -5.27 5.62 18.43
CA GLY A 100 -3.83 5.57 18.34
C GLY A 100 -3.20 6.96 18.38
N TYR A 101 -1.95 7.02 17.98
CA TYR A 101 -1.21 8.27 17.84
C TYR A 101 -0.35 8.26 16.57
N ALA A 102 0.09 9.45 16.17
CA ALA A 102 1.06 9.67 15.09
C ALA A 102 2.18 10.57 15.60
N ASN A 103 3.25 10.67 14.82
CA ASN A 103 4.34 11.60 15.05
C ASN A 103 5.24 11.24 16.25
N LEU A 104 5.33 9.94 16.60
CA LEU A 104 6.21 9.49 17.68
C LEU A 104 7.68 9.78 17.36
N GLY A 105 8.14 9.47 16.16
CA GLY A 105 9.53 9.71 15.75
C GLY A 105 9.94 11.17 15.91
N ALA A 106 9.09 12.09 15.47
CA ALA A 106 9.32 13.52 15.61
C ALA A 106 9.27 14.00 17.07
N LEU A 107 8.35 13.47 17.89
CA LEU A 107 8.31 13.76 19.31
C LEU A 107 9.61 13.36 20.01
N LEU A 108 10.09 12.13 19.79
CA LEU A 108 11.34 11.64 20.41
C LEU A 108 12.53 12.48 19.97
N MET A 109 12.65 12.78 18.68
CA MET A 109 13.69 13.66 18.15
C MET A 109 13.64 15.05 18.80
N ALA A 110 12.46 15.69 18.88
CA ALA A 110 12.28 17.00 19.53
C ALA A 110 12.68 17.00 21.01
N MET A 111 12.48 15.86 21.69
CA MET A 111 12.90 15.66 23.09
C MET A 111 14.39 15.32 23.23
N GLY A 112 15.14 15.19 22.13
CA GLY A 112 16.55 14.79 22.14
C GLY A 112 16.77 13.30 22.48
N LEU A 113 15.80 12.45 22.19
CA LEU A 113 15.84 11.01 22.44
C LEU A 113 16.00 10.24 21.12
N GLY A 114 16.97 9.33 21.06
CA GLY A 114 17.11 8.42 19.92
C GLY A 114 15.93 7.45 19.84
N TYR A 115 15.45 7.16 18.63
CA TYR A 115 14.35 6.21 18.42
C TYR A 115 14.69 4.79 18.93
N ASP A 116 15.90 4.27 18.69
CA ASP A 116 16.38 2.99 19.23
C ASP A 116 17.14 3.15 20.53
N SER A 117 16.84 4.16 21.35
CA SER A 117 17.38 4.32 22.69
C SER A 117 16.44 3.76 23.76
N ASP A 118 16.97 3.42 24.93
CA ASP A 118 16.15 3.01 26.07
C ASP A 118 15.21 4.14 26.52
N GLY A 119 15.68 5.40 26.45
CA GLY A 119 14.86 6.58 26.75
C GLY A 119 13.70 6.76 25.79
N GLY A 120 13.96 6.61 24.47
CA GLY A 120 12.91 6.65 23.46
C GLY A 120 11.85 5.58 23.66
N ARG A 121 12.26 4.33 23.92
CA ARG A 121 11.35 3.22 24.22
C ARG A 121 10.57 3.41 25.52
N SER A 122 11.20 3.93 26.56
CA SER A 122 10.53 4.23 27.82
C SER A 122 9.42 5.27 27.65
N MET A 123 9.71 6.35 26.94
CA MET A 123 8.72 7.39 26.66
C MET A 123 7.56 6.88 25.81
N ALA A 124 7.85 6.09 24.77
CA ALA A 124 6.83 5.47 23.93
C ALA A 124 5.91 4.52 24.73
N ALA A 125 6.51 3.68 25.60
CA ALA A 125 5.77 2.79 26.48
C ALA A 125 4.86 3.56 27.44
N ALA A 126 5.37 4.59 28.09
CA ALA A 126 4.61 5.42 29.03
C ALA A 126 3.42 6.13 28.36
N ILE A 127 3.62 6.72 27.18
CA ILE A 127 2.55 7.38 26.40
C ILE A 127 1.49 6.36 25.95
N THR A 128 1.91 5.20 25.44
CA THR A 128 0.98 4.16 24.99
C THR A 128 0.17 3.60 26.14
N SER A 129 0.81 3.38 27.29
CA SER A 129 0.15 2.94 28.52
C SER A 129 -0.88 3.97 29.01
N LEU A 130 -0.52 5.25 29.03
CA LEU A 130 -1.44 6.33 29.41
C LEU A 130 -2.64 6.42 28.45
N MET A 131 -2.41 6.34 27.15
CA MET A 131 -3.47 6.38 26.15
C MET A 131 -4.49 5.27 26.37
N THR A 132 -4.04 4.02 26.45
CA THR A 132 -4.96 2.89 26.56
C THR A 132 -5.60 2.80 27.95
N GLY A 133 -4.85 3.09 29.00
CA GLY A 133 -5.41 3.17 30.36
C GLY A 133 -6.52 4.21 30.47
N THR A 134 -6.29 5.40 29.92
CA THR A 134 -7.33 6.46 29.86
C THR A 134 -8.53 6.04 29.01
N SER A 135 -8.29 5.36 27.88
CA SER A 135 -9.35 4.87 26.99
C SER A 135 -10.28 3.88 27.68
N TYR A 136 -9.73 2.88 28.36
CA TYR A 136 -10.53 1.89 29.08
C TYR A 136 -11.17 2.45 30.35
N LYS A 137 -10.50 3.37 31.05
CA LYS A 137 -11.13 4.13 32.14
C LYS A 137 -12.39 4.86 31.62
N ARG A 138 -12.26 5.59 30.50
CA ARG A 138 -13.41 6.28 29.87
C ARG A 138 -14.48 5.30 29.42
N SER A 139 -14.11 4.14 28.89
CA SER A 139 -15.04 3.08 28.51
C SER A 139 -15.85 2.55 29.70
N ALA A 140 -15.20 2.38 30.87
CA ALA A 140 -15.90 1.97 32.09
C ALA A 140 -16.82 3.07 32.64
N GLU A 141 -16.41 4.35 32.57
CA GLU A 141 -17.26 5.49 32.92
C GLU A 141 -18.51 5.59 32.01
N LEU A 142 -18.34 5.35 30.71
CA LEU A 142 -19.47 5.29 29.75
C LEU A 142 -20.39 4.09 30.06
N ALA A 143 -19.82 2.94 30.41
CA ALA A 143 -20.61 1.77 30.81
C ALA A 143 -21.49 2.03 32.02
N ALA A 144 -21.03 2.83 32.99
CA ALA A 144 -21.85 3.25 34.13
C ALA A 144 -23.10 4.05 33.75
N ILE A 145 -23.05 4.77 32.61
CA ILE A 145 -24.13 5.68 32.17
C ILE A 145 -25.08 4.98 31.18
N VAL A 146 -24.51 4.31 30.16
CA VAL A 146 -25.27 3.77 29.02
C VAL A 146 -25.18 2.24 28.90
N GLY A 147 -24.62 1.58 29.88
CA GLY A 147 -24.43 0.12 29.92
C GLY A 147 -23.17 -0.38 29.20
N PRO A 148 -22.67 -1.55 29.58
CA PRO A 148 -21.56 -2.20 28.89
C PRO A 148 -21.97 -2.65 27.49
N TYR A 149 -20.98 -3.06 26.65
CA TYR A 149 -21.25 -3.65 25.36
C TYR A 149 -22.05 -4.96 25.47
N ALA A 150 -22.89 -5.29 24.48
CA ALA A 150 -23.87 -6.37 24.57
C ALA A 150 -23.26 -7.74 24.91
N GLY A 151 -22.09 -8.07 24.34
CA GLY A 151 -21.38 -9.32 24.61
C GLY A 151 -20.59 -9.36 25.91
N TYR A 152 -20.61 -8.30 26.74
CA TYR A 152 -19.75 -8.18 27.93
C TYR A 152 -20.00 -9.28 28.97
N ALA A 153 -21.26 -9.54 29.32
CA ALA A 153 -21.59 -10.46 30.42
C ALA A 153 -20.94 -11.85 30.26
N ARG A 154 -20.93 -12.41 29.05
CA ARG A 154 -20.29 -13.71 28.78
C ARG A 154 -18.77 -13.65 28.73
N ASN A 155 -18.18 -12.48 28.45
CA ASN A 155 -16.74 -12.26 28.34
C ASN A 155 -16.15 -11.52 29.53
N ALA A 156 -16.91 -11.23 30.58
CA ALA A 156 -16.51 -10.35 31.68
C ALA A 156 -15.20 -10.80 32.35
N GLU A 157 -15.05 -12.11 32.64
CA GLU A 157 -13.85 -12.66 33.26
C GLU A 157 -12.61 -12.51 32.36
N ALA A 158 -12.75 -12.84 31.07
CA ALA A 158 -11.68 -12.70 30.10
C ALA A 158 -11.28 -11.23 29.90
N HIS A 159 -12.26 -10.33 29.80
CA HIS A 159 -12.00 -8.91 29.67
C HIS A 159 -11.26 -8.36 30.90
N GLN A 160 -11.74 -8.67 32.09
CA GLN A 160 -11.08 -8.27 33.34
C GLN A 160 -9.67 -8.86 33.48
N ARG A 161 -9.45 -10.11 33.04
CA ARG A 161 -8.12 -10.73 32.97
C ARG A 161 -7.18 -9.89 32.12
N VAL A 162 -7.61 -9.48 30.93
CA VAL A 162 -6.80 -8.66 30.01
C VAL A 162 -6.50 -7.28 30.61
N MET A 163 -7.45 -6.64 31.28
CA MET A 163 -7.21 -5.35 31.95
C MET A 163 -6.16 -5.46 33.05
N ARG A 164 -6.24 -6.49 33.89
CA ARG A 164 -5.19 -6.77 34.89
C ARG A 164 -3.83 -7.10 34.27
N LYS A 165 -3.83 -7.74 33.11
CA LYS A 165 -2.61 -8.03 32.35
C LYS A 165 -1.96 -6.75 31.83
N HIS A 166 -2.74 -5.79 31.30
CA HIS A 166 -2.25 -4.47 30.92
C HIS A 166 -1.70 -3.68 32.12
N GLN A 167 -2.41 -3.71 33.26
CA GLN A 167 -1.94 -3.10 34.50
C GLN A 167 -0.59 -3.69 34.95
N ALA A 168 -0.47 -5.01 34.97
CA ALA A 168 0.78 -5.67 35.32
C ALA A 168 1.94 -5.32 34.36
N ALA A 169 1.65 -5.18 33.05
CA ALA A 169 2.63 -4.71 32.09
C ALA A 169 3.06 -3.25 32.38
N ASN A 170 2.12 -2.38 32.76
CA ASN A 170 2.46 -1.00 33.16
C ASN A 170 3.41 -0.97 34.36
N ASP A 171 3.24 -1.84 35.32
CA ASP A 171 4.11 -1.90 36.51
C ASP A 171 5.55 -2.32 36.18
N THR A 172 5.78 -2.88 34.98
CA THR A 172 7.12 -3.27 34.50
C THR A 172 7.80 -2.18 33.66
N VAL A 173 7.12 -1.07 33.34
CA VAL A 173 7.70 0.02 32.57
C VAL A 173 8.89 0.61 33.32
N ARG A 174 10.05 0.57 32.68
CA ARG A 174 11.28 1.13 33.23
C ARG A 174 11.36 2.63 32.89
N VAL A 175 11.13 3.47 33.88
CA VAL A 175 11.27 4.93 33.72
C VAL A 175 12.73 5.36 33.86
N LEU A 176 13.20 6.23 33.00
CA LEU A 176 14.60 6.63 32.88
C LEU A 176 14.81 8.13 33.06
N HIS A 177 13.78 8.93 32.80
CA HIS A 177 13.81 10.38 32.83
C HIS A 177 12.62 10.95 33.60
N THR A 178 12.68 12.23 33.94
CA THR A 178 11.60 12.93 34.66
C THR A 178 10.28 12.92 33.85
N GLU A 179 10.37 13.08 32.53
CA GLU A 179 9.18 13.18 31.69
C GLU A 179 8.45 11.83 31.55
N ASP A 180 9.17 10.74 31.26
CA ASP A 180 8.56 9.41 31.20
C ASP A 180 7.99 8.98 32.56
N ALA A 181 8.67 9.31 33.66
CA ALA A 181 8.18 9.07 35.03
C ALA A 181 6.87 9.80 35.31
N ARG A 182 6.73 11.05 34.82
CA ARG A 182 5.51 11.84 34.99
C ARG A 182 4.34 11.25 34.20
N VAL A 183 4.56 10.89 32.95
CA VAL A 183 3.57 10.23 32.09
C VAL A 183 3.17 8.87 32.68
N HIS A 184 4.14 8.05 33.08
CA HIS A 184 3.91 6.74 33.68
C HIS A 184 3.10 6.80 34.97
N LYS A 185 3.33 7.80 35.83
CA LYS A 185 2.54 8.01 37.06
C LYS A 185 1.05 8.20 36.74
N LEU A 186 0.72 8.97 35.69
CA LEU A 186 -0.67 9.14 35.25
C LEU A 186 -1.24 7.84 34.66
N ALA A 187 -0.43 7.09 33.90
CA ALA A 187 -0.81 5.78 33.37
C ALA A 187 -1.13 4.79 34.48
N THR A 188 -0.27 4.72 35.52
CA THR A 188 -0.48 3.84 36.70
C THR A 188 -1.81 4.16 37.40
N LYS A 189 -2.11 5.45 37.56
CA LYS A 189 -3.40 5.88 38.11
C LYS A 189 -4.57 5.46 37.21
N ALA A 190 -4.45 5.68 35.90
CA ALA A 190 -5.49 5.32 34.94
C ALA A 190 -5.77 3.81 34.97
N TRP A 191 -4.75 2.95 35.02
CA TRP A 191 -4.93 1.49 35.12
C TRP A 191 -5.54 1.04 36.45
N ALA A 192 -5.21 1.68 37.56
CA ALA A 192 -5.90 1.44 38.83
C ALA A 192 -7.40 1.77 38.73
N ASP A 193 -7.73 2.90 38.14
CA ASP A 193 -9.12 3.31 37.88
C ASP A 193 -9.82 2.32 36.93
N VAL A 194 -9.14 1.82 35.86
CA VAL A 194 -9.67 0.80 34.92
C VAL A 194 -10.10 -0.47 35.65
N VAL A 195 -9.22 -1.01 36.49
CA VAL A 195 -9.52 -2.26 37.22
C VAL A 195 -10.67 -2.07 38.20
N ALA A 196 -10.70 -0.96 38.93
CA ALA A 196 -11.75 -0.66 39.89
C ALA A 196 -13.12 -0.39 39.22
N LEU A 197 -13.17 0.57 38.29
CA LEU A 197 -14.41 0.94 37.60
C LEU A 197 -14.92 -0.17 36.67
N GLY A 198 -14.01 -0.88 36.02
CA GLY A 198 -14.39 -2.01 35.16
C GLY A 198 -14.99 -3.18 35.94
N ALA A 199 -14.55 -3.43 37.16
CA ALA A 199 -15.15 -4.44 38.04
C ALA A 199 -16.57 -4.06 38.46
N GLU A 200 -16.84 -2.77 38.64
CA GLU A 200 -18.16 -2.25 39.03
C GLU A 200 -19.14 -2.15 37.87
N ASN A 201 -18.71 -1.56 36.75
CA ASN A 201 -19.58 -1.12 35.65
C ASN A 201 -19.47 -1.98 34.38
N GLY A 202 -18.43 -2.81 34.27
CA GLY A 202 -18.01 -3.39 32.99
C GLY A 202 -17.37 -2.35 32.07
N PHE A 203 -17.35 -2.63 30.76
CA PHE A 203 -16.77 -1.77 29.73
C PHE A 203 -17.76 -1.51 28.60
N ARG A 204 -17.80 -0.27 28.10
CA ARG A 204 -18.62 0.12 26.96
C ARG A 204 -18.06 -0.41 25.63
N ASN A 205 -16.74 -0.62 25.54
CA ASN A 205 -16.02 -0.99 24.34
C ASN A 205 -15.19 -2.25 24.58
N ALA A 206 -15.35 -3.23 23.71
CA ALA A 206 -14.60 -4.49 23.78
C ALA A 206 -13.12 -4.33 23.42
N GLN A 207 -12.79 -3.33 22.60
CA GLN A 207 -11.43 -2.95 22.21
C GLN A 207 -11.33 -1.42 22.17
N ALA A 208 -10.16 -0.87 22.51
CA ALA A 208 -9.98 0.57 22.58
C ALA A 208 -8.87 1.12 21.68
N SER A 209 -7.71 0.49 21.61
CA SER A 209 -6.51 1.09 21.04
C SER A 209 -5.78 0.22 20.01
N VAL A 210 -5.20 0.88 19.01
CA VAL A 210 -4.31 0.31 18.00
C VAL A 210 -3.25 1.37 17.63
N LEU A 211 -2.21 1.00 16.89
CA LEU A 211 -1.37 1.98 16.21
C LEU A 211 -1.52 1.83 14.70
N ALA A 212 -2.38 2.69 14.15
CA ALA A 212 -2.64 2.76 12.72
C ALA A 212 -1.45 3.39 11.95
N PRO A 213 -1.31 3.14 10.63
CA PRO A 213 -0.24 3.71 9.82
C PRO A 213 -0.23 5.24 9.80
N THR A 214 -1.42 5.87 9.85
CA THR A 214 -1.62 7.33 9.72
C THR A 214 -0.92 7.96 8.53
N GLY A 215 -0.87 7.26 7.38
CA GLY A 215 -0.18 7.72 6.18
C GLY A 215 -0.75 9.04 5.66
N THR A 216 -1.89 8.98 4.97
CA THR A 216 -2.55 10.15 4.37
C THR A 216 -3.04 11.14 5.42
N ILE A 217 -3.66 10.67 6.51
CA ILE A 217 -4.15 11.53 7.58
C ILE A 217 -3.00 12.21 8.33
N GLY A 218 -1.82 11.59 8.42
CA GLY A 218 -0.63 12.21 9.00
C GLY A 218 -0.20 13.48 8.26
N PHE A 219 -0.27 13.48 6.93
CA PHE A 219 -0.01 14.68 6.13
C PHE A 219 -1.01 15.81 6.43
N MET A 220 -2.30 15.47 6.56
CA MET A 220 -3.33 16.45 6.92
C MET A 220 -3.13 17.01 8.33
N MET A 221 -2.63 16.19 9.27
CA MET A 221 -2.36 16.58 10.66
C MET A 221 -1.02 17.31 10.85
N ASP A 222 -0.28 17.61 9.78
CA ASP A 222 1.04 18.23 9.86
C ASP A 222 2.05 17.39 10.67
N CYS A 223 2.07 16.09 10.42
CA CYS A 223 3.00 15.16 11.05
C CYS A 223 4.27 15.00 10.22
N ASP A 224 5.44 15.09 10.84
CA ASP A 224 6.73 14.76 10.23
C ASP A 224 6.92 13.26 10.05
N THR A 225 6.40 12.47 11.01
CA THR A 225 6.46 11.00 10.98
C THR A 225 5.07 10.38 11.15
N THR A 226 4.85 9.22 10.54
CA THR A 226 3.55 8.54 10.52
C THR A 226 3.47 7.47 11.62
N GLY A 227 2.34 7.39 12.32
CA GLY A 227 2.13 6.39 13.36
C GLY A 227 3.26 6.32 14.38
N ILE A 228 3.73 5.11 14.64
CA ILE A 228 4.89 4.81 15.49
C ILE A 228 6.22 4.84 14.71
N GLU A 229 6.20 5.15 13.41
CA GLU A 229 7.42 5.12 12.59
C GLU A 229 8.47 6.16 13.05
N PRO A 230 9.77 5.85 12.91
CA PRO A 230 10.82 6.86 12.95
C PRO A 230 10.72 7.76 11.72
N ASP A 231 11.51 8.82 11.63
CA ASP A 231 11.60 9.53 10.36
C ASP A 231 12.14 8.60 9.27
N PHE A 232 11.58 8.72 8.08
CA PHE A 232 12.05 7.95 6.93
C PHE A 232 13.44 8.42 6.50
N SER A 233 13.62 9.73 6.40
CA SER A 233 14.85 10.43 6.03
C SER A 233 14.76 11.87 6.52
N LEU A 234 15.87 12.45 6.97
CA LEU A 234 15.94 13.85 7.44
C LEU A 234 15.63 14.85 6.32
N VAL A 235 15.82 14.45 5.08
CA VAL A 235 15.54 15.25 3.89
C VAL A 235 14.55 14.50 3.00
N LYS A 236 13.44 15.14 2.69
CA LYS A 236 12.37 14.58 1.84
C LYS A 236 12.31 15.34 0.53
N PHE A 237 12.15 14.61 -0.57
CA PHE A 237 11.99 15.20 -1.90
C PHE A 237 10.52 15.13 -2.31
N LYS A 238 9.91 16.30 -2.55
CA LYS A 238 8.56 16.41 -3.05
C LYS A 238 8.59 16.77 -4.53
N LYS A 239 8.08 15.89 -5.39
CA LYS A 239 7.85 16.23 -6.80
C LYS A 239 6.73 17.26 -6.90
N LEU A 240 7.01 18.37 -7.57
CA LEU A 240 6.04 19.44 -7.79
C LEU A 240 5.18 19.14 -9.02
N VAL A 241 3.91 19.55 -8.97
CA VAL A 241 3.03 19.54 -10.14
C VAL A 241 3.57 20.56 -11.15
N GLY A 242 3.93 20.09 -12.35
CA GLY A 242 4.56 20.95 -13.37
C GLY A 242 6.05 20.71 -13.57
N GLY A 243 6.65 19.77 -12.85
CA GLY A 243 8.06 19.39 -12.96
C GLY A 243 8.95 20.12 -11.94
N GLY A 244 10.00 19.44 -11.52
CA GLY A 244 10.89 19.88 -10.45
C GLY A 244 10.67 19.12 -9.15
N SER A 245 11.65 19.17 -8.27
CA SER A 245 11.56 18.62 -6.91
C SER A 245 11.88 19.72 -5.90
N MET A 246 11.15 19.74 -4.80
CA MET A 246 11.45 20.59 -3.66
C MET A 246 12.03 19.71 -2.54
N GLN A 247 13.15 20.12 -2.01
CA GLN A 247 13.81 19.48 -0.87
C GLN A 247 13.27 20.09 0.42
N ILE A 248 12.84 19.25 1.36
CA ILE A 248 12.31 19.69 2.65
C ILE A 248 13.12 18.99 3.74
N VAL A 249 13.84 19.74 4.53
CA VAL A 249 14.48 19.24 5.76
C VAL A 249 13.40 19.09 6.84
N ASN A 250 13.48 18.03 7.63
CA ASN A 250 12.57 17.79 8.74
C ASN A 250 12.54 19.01 9.70
N GLN A 251 11.35 19.56 9.91
CA GLN A 251 11.15 20.79 10.71
C GLN A 251 11.44 20.59 12.21
N THR A 252 11.53 19.36 12.68
CA THR A 252 11.83 19.01 14.07
C THR A 252 13.32 19.12 14.39
N VAL A 253 14.21 19.01 13.39
CA VAL A 253 15.68 19.05 13.57
C VAL A 253 16.18 20.29 14.33
N PRO A 254 15.77 21.53 13.98
CA PRO A 254 16.22 22.71 14.74
C PRO A 254 15.81 22.66 16.22
N ARG A 255 14.60 22.16 16.52
CA ARG A 255 14.12 22.02 17.90
C ARG A 255 14.95 20.99 18.68
N ALA A 256 15.24 19.85 18.06
CA ALA A 256 16.09 18.81 18.65
C ALA A 256 17.49 19.33 18.98
N LEU A 257 18.12 20.03 18.04
CA LEU A 257 19.44 20.62 18.26
C LEU A 257 19.43 21.66 19.38
N LYS A 258 18.39 22.51 19.46
CA LYS A 258 18.22 23.46 20.58
C LYS A 258 18.08 22.70 21.90
N LYS A 259 17.29 21.63 21.97
CA LYS A 259 17.13 20.78 23.16
C LYS A 259 18.45 20.15 23.61
N LEU A 260 19.30 19.75 22.66
CA LEU A 260 20.63 19.19 22.90
C LEU A 260 21.67 20.25 23.29
N GLY A 261 21.31 21.56 23.34
CA GLY A 261 22.14 22.66 23.83
C GLY A 261 23.01 23.35 22.78
N TYR A 262 22.72 23.17 21.48
CA TYR A 262 23.41 23.87 20.40
C TYR A 262 22.96 25.33 20.29
N GLN A 263 23.89 26.22 19.93
CA GLN A 263 23.60 27.63 19.71
C GLN A 263 23.00 27.87 18.31
N PRO A 264 22.27 28.98 18.10
CA PRO A 264 21.58 29.24 16.82
C PRO A 264 22.47 29.11 15.58
N GLU A 265 23.71 29.63 15.64
CA GLU A 265 24.67 29.58 14.52
C GLU A 265 25.12 28.15 14.22
N GLN A 266 25.26 27.30 15.25
CA GLN A 266 25.57 25.87 15.08
C GLN A 266 24.37 25.12 14.48
N ILE A 267 23.16 25.49 14.94
CA ILE A 267 21.92 24.89 14.41
C ILE A 267 21.79 25.17 12.91
N GLU A 268 21.99 26.42 12.49
CA GLU A 268 21.95 26.81 11.07
C GLU A 268 22.98 26.05 10.24
N ALA A 269 24.22 25.96 10.73
CA ALA A 269 25.28 25.22 10.03
C ALA A 269 24.97 23.72 9.90
N ILE A 270 24.43 23.09 10.96
CA ILE A 270 24.06 21.67 10.96
C ILE A 270 22.87 21.43 10.02
N VAL A 271 21.86 22.31 10.05
CA VAL A 271 20.68 22.20 9.17
C VAL A 271 21.07 22.37 7.70
N ALA A 272 21.95 23.33 7.39
CA ALA A 272 22.47 23.51 6.04
C ALA A 272 23.26 22.26 5.57
N TYR A 273 24.08 21.69 6.44
CA TYR A 273 24.80 20.46 6.16
C TYR A 273 23.84 19.27 5.87
N ILE A 274 22.81 19.09 6.70
CA ILE A 274 21.79 18.07 6.49
C ILE A 274 21.06 18.27 5.16
N ALA A 275 20.75 19.52 4.80
CA ALA A 275 20.11 19.84 3.53
C ALA A 275 20.95 19.41 2.33
N GLU A 276 22.27 19.55 2.41
CA GLU A 276 23.21 19.19 1.33
C GLU A 276 23.51 17.69 1.29
N HIS A 277 23.72 17.04 2.47
CA HIS A 277 24.25 15.69 2.57
C HIS A 277 23.18 14.62 2.89
N GLY A 278 22.00 15.01 3.37
CA GLY A 278 20.92 14.11 3.75
C GLY A 278 21.08 13.40 5.11
N HIS A 279 22.21 13.62 5.81
CA HIS A 279 22.54 12.94 7.07
C HIS A 279 23.33 13.86 8.01
N VAL A 280 23.56 13.37 9.23
CA VAL A 280 24.28 14.12 10.29
C VAL A 280 25.75 13.73 10.46
N ILE A 281 26.24 12.71 9.73
CA ILE A 281 27.63 12.24 9.86
C ILE A 281 28.56 13.38 9.46
N ASP A 282 29.50 13.72 10.34
CA ASP A 282 30.48 14.79 10.16
C ASP A 282 29.88 16.21 10.03
N ALA A 283 28.62 16.40 10.43
CA ALA A 283 28.01 17.72 10.45
C ALA A 283 28.78 18.67 11.37
N PRO A 284 29.05 19.93 10.94
CA PRO A 284 29.97 20.85 11.62
C PRO A 284 29.51 21.15 13.05
N GLY A 285 30.34 20.77 14.02
CA GLY A 285 30.10 21.03 15.45
C GLY A 285 29.08 20.12 16.12
N LEU A 286 28.49 19.16 15.40
CA LEU A 286 27.60 18.15 15.99
C LEU A 286 28.43 17.05 16.66
N ARG A 287 28.12 16.78 17.95
CA ARG A 287 28.80 15.73 18.72
C ARG A 287 28.30 14.34 18.29
N GLN A 288 29.19 13.37 18.17
CA GLN A 288 28.85 12.00 17.74
C GLN A 288 27.85 11.31 18.68
N GLU A 289 27.89 11.60 19.98
CA GLU A 289 26.95 11.09 20.97
C GLU A 289 25.49 11.51 20.72
N HIS A 290 25.26 12.56 19.93
CA HIS A 290 23.93 13.03 19.56
C HIS A 290 23.42 12.48 18.20
N TYR A 291 24.25 11.74 17.47
CA TYR A 291 23.87 11.24 16.14
C TYR A 291 22.66 10.32 16.20
N GLU A 292 22.52 9.50 17.26
CA GLU A 292 21.41 8.57 17.43
C GLU A 292 20.02 9.23 17.49
N VAL A 293 19.96 10.52 17.85
CA VAL A 293 18.71 11.29 17.87
C VAL A 293 18.16 11.52 16.46
N PHE A 294 19.04 11.50 15.47
CA PHE A 294 18.75 11.77 14.05
C PHE A 294 18.79 10.50 13.19
N ASP A 295 18.80 9.30 13.78
CA ASP A 295 18.74 8.04 13.04
C ASP A 295 17.36 7.88 12.41
N CYS A 296 17.34 7.48 11.14
CA CYS A 296 16.14 7.36 10.31
C CYS A 296 15.84 5.90 9.95
N ALA A 297 14.71 5.64 9.31
CA ALA A 297 14.39 4.31 8.80
C ALA A 297 15.31 3.89 7.66
N MET A 298 15.80 4.85 6.86
CA MET A 298 16.63 4.63 5.67
C MET A 298 17.80 5.63 5.64
N GLY A 299 18.74 5.42 4.71
CA GLY A 299 19.87 6.32 4.47
C GLY A 299 21.14 5.93 5.22
N ALA A 300 22.13 6.85 5.25
CA ALA A 300 23.47 6.60 5.78
C ALA A 300 23.49 6.23 7.29
N ARG A 301 22.47 6.64 8.03
CA ARG A 301 22.28 6.30 9.44
C ARG A 301 20.93 5.59 9.63
N ALA A 302 20.74 4.50 8.89
CA ALA A 302 19.54 3.67 9.03
C ALA A 302 19.53 2.94 10.38
N LEU A 303 18.36 2.93 11.02
CA LEU A 303 18.09 2.13 12.20
C LEU A 303 18.27 0.63 11.90
N LYS A 304 18.85 -0.09 12.83
CA LYS A 304 18.92 -1.56 12.72
C LYS A 304 17.52 -2.17 12.79
N PRO A 305 17.25 -3.29 12.07
CA PRO A 305 15.94 -3.95 12.09
C PRO A 305 15.41 -4.22 13.49
N MET A 306 16.27 -4.67 14.41
CA MET A 306 15.89 -4.90 15.82
C MET A 306 15.55 -3.61 16.59
N GLY A 307 15.98 -2.43 16.14
CA GLY A 307 15.55 -1.15 16.71
C GLY A 307 14.05 -0.91 16.48
N HIS A 308 13.57 -1.22 15.27
CA HIS A 308 12.15 -1.19 14.95
C HIS A 308 11.35 -2.19 15.80
N VAL A 309 11.82 -3.44 15.89
CA VAL A 309 11.15 -4.51 16.66
C VAL A 309 11.08 -4.16 18.15
N ARG A 310 12.16 -3.67 18.75
CA ARG A 310 12.19 -3.29 20.18
C ARG A 310 11.25 -2.12 20.49
N MET A 311 11.14 -1.14 19.60
CA MET A 311 10.17 -0.05 19.79
C MET A 311 8.74 -0.57 19.75
N MET A 312 8.40 -1.44 18.80
CA MET A 312 7.09 -2.11 18.78
C MET A 312 6.85 -2.90 20.06
N ALA A 313 7.84 -3.67 20.52
CA ALA A 313 7.75 -4.48 21.74
C ALA A 313 7.54 -3.64 23.00
N ALA A 314 8.08 -2.42 23.04
CA ALA A 314 7.87 -1.48 24.14
C ALA A 314 6.43 -0.96 24.21
N ALA A 315 5.75 -0.81 23.08
CA ALA A 315 4.38 -0.28 23.00
C ALA A 315 3.30 -1.39 23.03
N GLN A 316 3.57 -2.57 22.44
CA GLN A 316 2.58 -3.64 22.24
C GLN A 316 1.84 -4.09 23.51
N PRO A 317 2.47 -4.25 24.69
CA PRO A 317 1.77 -4.72 25.90
C PRO A 317 0.64 -3.80 26.38
N PHE A 318 0.57 -2.57 25.85
CA PHE A 318 -0.45 -1.59 26.23
C PHE A 318 -1.55 -1.42 25.18
N LEU A 319 -1.46 -2.10 24.04
CA LEU A 319 -2.46 -1.96 22.96
C LEU A 319 -3.45 -3.12 22.97
N SER A 320 -4.73 -2.80 22.84
CA SER A 320 -5.80 -3.79 22.67
C SER A 320 -5.62 -4.57 21.38
N GLY A 321 -5.47 -3.86 20.27
CA GLY A 321 -5.10 -4.42 18.98
C GLY A 321 -3.58 -4.55 18.82
N ALA A 322 -3.08 -4.24 17.64
CA ALA A 322 -1.68 -4.38 17.29
C ALA A 322 -1.09 -3.07 16.70
N ILE A 323 0.00 -3.20 16.00
CA ILE A 323 0.80 -2.08 15.50
C ILE A 323 1.03 -2.26 14.01
N SER A 324 0.61 -1.27 13.23
CA SER A 324 1.04 -1.15 11.84
C SER A 324 2.40 -0.46 11.79
N LYS A 325 3.43 -1.22 11.50
CA LYS A 325 4.79 -0.71 11.36
C LYS A 325 5.60 -1.58 10.42
N THR A 326 6.45 -0.93 9.65
CA THR A 326 7.42 -1.58 8.79
C THR A 326 8.76 -1.77 9.51
N VAL A 327 9.28 -2.99 9.48
CA VAL A 327 10.69 -3.26 9.82
C VAL A 327 11.49 -3.15 8.54
N ASN A 328 12.26 -2.07 8.42
CA ASN A 328 13.10 -1.83 7.25
C ASN A 328 14.37 -2.69 7.34
N LEU A 329 14.71 -3.33 6.22
CA LEU A 329 15.92 -4.14 6.07
C LEU A 329 16.76 -3.61 4.91
N PRO A 330 18.08 -3.68 4.99
CA PRO A 330 18.95 -3.34 3.88
C PRO A 330 18.79 -4.35 2.73
N GLU A 331 19.27 -4.00 1.55
CA GLU A 331 19.18 -4.82 0.35
C GLU A 331 19.91 -6.17 0.47
N ASP A 332 21.01 -6.21 1.24
CA ASP A 332 21.85 -7.39 1.48
C ASP A 332 21.32 -8.32 2.59
N ALA A 333 20.16 -8.00 3.21
CA ALA A 333 19.56 -8.85 4.23
C ALA A 333 19.26 -10.25 3.67
N THR A 334 19.67 -11.26 4.44
CA THR A 334 19.51 -12.68 4.08
C THR A 334 18.17 -13.25 4.53
N VAL A 335 17.84 -14.47 4.11
CA VAL A 335 16.65 -15.21 4.58
C VAL A 335 16.73 -15.46 6.07
N GLU A 336 17.91 -15.80 6.58
CA GLU A 336 18.17 -16.07 8.00
C GLU A 336 17.96 -14.82 8.86
N ASP A 337 18.32 -13.62 8.38
CA ASP A 337 18.04 -12.36 9.05
C ASP A 337 16.52 -12.13 9.18
N ILE A 338 15.77 -12.44 8.13
CA ILE A 338 14.31 -12.33 8.11
C ILE A 338 13.66 -13.33 9.08
N GLU A 339 14.13 -14.58 9.09
CA GLU A 339 13.66 -15.61 10.02
C GLU A 339 13.92 -15.20 11.47
N ASP A 340 15.11 -14.69 11.80
CA ASP A 340 15.43 -14.22 13.14
C ASP A 340 14.53 -13.04 13.55
N ILE A 341 14.29 -12.08 12.67
CA ILE A 341 13.39 -10.95 12.95
C ILE A 341 11.98 -11.44 13.32
N TYR A 342 11.42 -12.38 12.55
CA TYR A 342 10.11 -12.92 12.86
C TYR A 342 10.10 -13.70 14.18
N LEU A 343 11.13 -14.51 14.43
CA LEU A 343 11.25 -15.27 15.67
C LEU A 343 11.44 -14.36 16.90
N GLN A 344 12.27 -13.31 16.79
CA GLN A 344 12.46 -12.34 17.88
C GLN A 344 11.18 -11.53 18.12
N SER A 345 10.47 -11.15 17.07
CA SER A 345 9.19 -10.45 17.19
C SER A 345 8.16 -11.26 17.97
N TRP A 346 8.05 -12.56 17.67
CA TRP A 346 7.20 -13.47 18.44
C TRP A 346 7.64 -13.59 19.89
N LYS A 347 8.94 -13.82 20.16
CA LYS A 347 9.49 -13.93 21.51
C LYS A 347 9.29 -12.67 22.36
N LEU A 348 9.27 -11.51 21.71
CA LEU A 348 9.04 -10.22 22.36
C LEU A 348 7.54 -9.88 22.53
N GLY A 349 6.65 -10.78 22.15
CA GLY A 349 5.21 -10.65 22.36
C GLY A 349 4.51 -9.71 21.40
N LEU A 350 5.04 -9.50 20.19
CA LEU A 350 4.34 -8.78 19.14
C LEU A 350 3.15 -9.59 18.63
N LYS A 351 2.10 -8.91 18.19
CA LYS A 351 0.93 -9.52 17.55
C LYS A 351 1.06 -9.65 16.05
N ALA A 352 1.82 -8.76 15.42
CA ALA A 352 2.12 -8.79 14.01
C ALA A 352 3.48 -8.15 13.72
N THR A 353 4.13 -8.56 12.64
CA THR A 353 5.37 -7.96 12.14
C THR A 353 5.35 -7.97 10.62
N ALA A 354 5.61 -6.83 10.01
CA ALA A 354 5.74 -6.68 8.57
C ALA A 354 7.13 -6.15 8.23
N ILE A 355 7.76 -6.69 7.21
CA ILE A 355 9.10 -6.31 6.77
C ILE A 355 9.06 -5.61 5.42
N TYR A 356 10.08 -4.82 5.16
CA TYR A 356 10.38 -4.27 3.85
C TYR A 356 11.90 -4.31 3.64
N ARG A 357 12.36 -5.15 2.71
CA ARG A 357 13.75 -5.17 2.27
C ARG A 357 13.94 -4.13 1.17
N ASP A 358 14.97 -3.32 1.28
CA ASP A 358 15.28 -2.31 0.27
C ASP A 358 15.43 -2.95 -1.11
N ASN A 359 15.05 -2.23 -2.15
CA ASN A 359 15.14 -2.65 -3.55
C ASN A 359 14.40 -3.96 -3.93
N CYS A 360 13.46 -4.45 -3.10
CA CYS A 360 12.72 -5.68 -3.38
C CYS A 360 11.49 -5.50 -4.29
N LYS A 361 11.14 -4.27 -4.67
CA LYS A 361 9.99 -3.97 -5.55
C LYS A 361 10.41 -3.02 -6.66
N VAL A 362 9.86 -3.24 -7.87
CA VAL A 362 10.14 -2.43 -9.07
C VAL A 362 9.78 -0.95 -8.91
N GLY A 363 8.82 -0.62 -8.07
CA GLY A 363 8.44 0.76 -7.71
C GLY A 363 8.55 0.98 -6.22
N GLN A 364 9.55 1.74 -5.77
CA GLN A 364 9.63 2.16 -4.38
C GLN A 364 8.72 3.38 -4.15
N PRO A 365 7.74 3.31 -3.24
CA PRO A 365 6.83 4.43 -2.98
C PRO A 365 7.50 5.62 -2.30
N LEU A 366 8.62 5.39 -1.60
CA LEU A 366 9.45 6.41 -0.95
C LEU A 366 10.92 6.14 -1.27
N SER A 367 11.66 7.16 -1.72
CA SER A 367 13.10 7.13 -1.91
C SER A 367 13.74 8.30 -1.19
N ASP A 368 14.93 8.09 -0.65
CA ASP A 368 15.76 9.13 -0.03
C ASP A 368 16.39 10.09 -1.06
N GLY A 369 16.12 9.87 -2.35
CA GLY A 369 16.68 10.70 -3.45
C GLY A 369 18.18 10.45 -3.72
N VAL A 370 18.83 9.60 -2.93
CA VAL A 370 20.26 9.27 -3.07
C VAL A 370 20.47 8.07 -4.00
N ALA A 371 19.49 7.20 -4.17
CA ALA A 371 19.55 5.99 -5.00
C ALA A 371 19.80 6.23 -6.51
N GLY A 372 19.82 7.50 -6.97
CA GLY A 372 20.20 7.86 -8.34
C GLY A 372 21.71 8.09 -8.56
N ARG A 373 22.54 8.07 -7.52
CA ARG A 373 23.99 8.31 -7.62
C ARG A 373 24.87 7.07 -7.42
N GLY A 374 24.32 5.94 -6.96
CA GLY A 374 25.09 4.77 -6.53
C GLY A 374 25.11 3.56 -7.48
N ALA A 375 24.42 3.58 -8.61
CA ALA A 375 24.32 2.41 -9.48
C ALA A 375 25.32 2.34 -10.65
N SER A 376 26.39 3.16 -10.66
CA SER A 376 27.41 3.11 -11.74
C SER A 376 28.87 3.02 -11.30
N GLU A 377 29.18 2.75 -10.02
CA GLU A 377 30.57 2.68 -9.56
C GLU A 377 30.92 1.42 -8.76
N ALA A 378 30.50 0.26 -9.19
CA ALA A 378 31.02 -0.99 -8.64
C ALA A 378 31.32 -2.00 -9.76
N SER A 379 32.31 -1.72 -10.58
CA SER A 379 33.20 -2.71 -11.20
C SER A 379 34.26 -1.99 -12.05
N LEU A 380 35.44 -1.81 -11.50
CA LEU A 380 36.73 -1.85 -12.22
C LEU A 380 37.85 -1.34 -11.29
N GLU A 381 38.37 -2.23 -10.43
CA GLU A 381 39.75 -2.08 -10.00
C GLU A 381 40.61 -2.62 -11.13
N THR A 382 41.44 -1.77 -11.72
CA THR A 382 42.83 -2.10 -12.08
C THR A 382 43.60 -0.85 -12.55
N THR A 383 44.69 -0.59 -11.81
CA THR A 383 46.01 -0.03 -12.21
C THR A 383 46.12 1.41 -12.69
N ASP A 384 46.94 2.11 -11.90
CA ASP A 384 47.61 3.39 -12.16
C ASP A 384 48.11 3.59 -13.60
N ALA A 385 47.81 4.73 -14.20
CA ALA A 385 48.73 5.69 -14.80
C ALA A 385 48.01 6.83 -15.54
N GLU A 386 48.46 8.05 -15.25
CA GLU A 386 48.35 9.27 -16.06
C GLU A 386 47.02 10.05 -16.05
N ALA A 387 47.09 11.16 -15.32
CA ALA A 387 46.08 12.21 -15.26
C ALA A 387 45.99 12.99 -16.59
N GLU A 388 44.89 12.82 -17.32
CA GLU A 388 44.38 13.83 -18.26
C GLU A 388 42.99 14.30 -17.83
N LYS A 389 42.82 15.61 -17.76
CA LYS A 389 41.60 16.28 -17.41
C LYS A 389 40.47 15.91 -18.39
N VAL A 390 39.57 15.02 -17.98
CA VAL A 390 38.32 14.78 -18.67
C VAL A 390 37.28 15.80 -18.15
N VAL A 391 36.85 16.67 -19.02
CA VAL A 391 35.71 17.55 -18.78
C VAL A 391 34.46 16.66 -18.76
N GLU A 392 33.91 16.44 -17.57
CA GLU A 392 32.68 15.68 -17.38
C GLU A 392 31.50 16.40 -18.03
N LYS A 393 31.00 15.85 -19.12
CA LYS A 393 29.84 16.37 -19.84
C LYS A 393 28.59 15.87 -19.14
N VAL A 394 28.05 16.69 -18.23
CA VAL A 394 26.75 16.44 -17.61
C VAL A 394 25.69 16.50 -18.72
N ILE A 395 25.14 15.35 -19.12
CA ILE A 395 24.02 15.28 -20.05
C ILE A 395 22.73 15.48 -19.24
N GLU A 396 22.25 16.73 -19.23
CA GLU A 396 20.94 17.06 -18.65
C GLU A 396 19.86 16.61 -19.65
N TYR A 397 19.16 15.50 -19.35
CA TYR A 397 18.01 15.07 -20.13
C TYR A 397 16.84 16.03 -19.91
N ARG A 398 16.71 17.05 -20.75
CA ARG A 398 15.46 17.82 -20.87
C ARG A 398 14.61 17.16 -21.96
N PRO A 399 13.38 16.68 -21.66
CA PRO A 399 12.51 16.17 -22.70
C PRO A 399 12.20 17.30 -23.70
N THR A 400 12.76 17.20 -24.90
CA THR A 400 12.50 18.13 -26.00
C THR A 400 11.47 17.51 -26.91
N ARG A 401 10.44 18.31 -27.26
CA ARG A 401 9.36 17.85 -28.15
C ARG A 401 9.90 17.62 -29.57
N LYS A 402 9.93 16.35 -29.99
CA LYS A 402 10.21 15.93 -31.37
C LYS A 402 8.93 16.14 -32.21
N ARG A 403 8.78 17.31 -32.83
CA ARG A 403 7.61 17.59 -33.68
C ARG A 403 7.72 16.86 -35.01
N LEU A 404 6.59 16.34 -35.52
CA LEU A 404 6.54 15.76 -36.84
C LEU A 404 6.73 16.84 -37.92
N PRO A 405 7.32 16.48 -39.09
CA PRO A 405 7.42 17.37 -40.22
C PRO A 405 6.02 17.76 -40.77
N LYS A 406 5.92 18.91 -41.44
CA LYS A 406 4.64 19.39 -42.00
C LYS A 406 4.03 18.41 -43.00
N SER A 407 4.87 17.74 -43.81
CA SER A 407 4.48 16.64 -44.70
C SER A 407 5.08 15.35 -44.13
N ARG A 408 4.25 14.33 -43.87
CA ARG A 408 4.65 13.09 -43.26
C ARG A 408 3.79 11.93 -43.74
N GLN A 409 4.32 10.73 -43.64
CA GLN A 409 3.55 9.53 -43.91
C GLN A 409 2.54 9.30 -42.79
N SER A 410 1.31 8.98 -43.17
CA SER A 410 0.26 8.64 -42.23
C SER A 410 -0.59 7.49 -42.78
N ARG A 411 -1.09 6.66 -41.88
CA ARG A 411 -1.99 5.54 -42.17
C ARG A 411 -3.36 5.83 -41.60
N THR A 412 -4.40 5.73 -42.40
CA THR A 412 -5.78 5.84 -41.93
C THR A 412 -6.44 4.47 -41.98
N THR A 413 -6.95 4.02 -40.84
CA THR A 413 -7.67 2.76 -40.67
C THR A 413 -9.11 3.06 -40.28
N SER A 414 -10.08 2.57 -41.05
CA SER A 414 -11.48 2.52 -40.64
C SER A 414 -11.69 1.31 -39.76
N PHE A 415 -12.56 1.40 -38.77
CA PHE A 415 -12.87 0.30 -37.89
C PHE A 415 -14.31 0.33 -37.41
N THR A 416 -14.81 -0.85 -37.04
CA THR A 416 -16.09 -1.01 -36.36
C THR A 416 -15.89 -1.83 -35.08
N VAL A 417 -16.39 -1.33 -33.93
CA VAL A 417 -16.35 -2.02 -32.64
C VAL A 417 -17.76 -2.04 -32.05
N GLY A 418 -18.35 -3.24 -31.89
CA GLY A 418 -19.70 -3.37 -31.32
C GLY A 418 -20.77 -2.54 -32.07
N GLY A 419 -20.60 -2.32 -33.38
CA GLY A 419 -21.50 -1.55 -34.20
C GLY A 419 -21.23 -0.02 -34.24
N ALA A 420 -20.24 0.47 -33.47
CA ALA A 420 -19.78 1.84 -33.60
C ALA A 420 -18.65 1.96 -34.64
N GLU A 421 -18.82 2.87 -35.61
CA GLU A 421 -17.88 3.11 -36.68
C GLU A 421 -16.96 4.29 -36.37
N GLY A 422 -15.68 4.17 -36.76
CA GLY A 422 -14.69 5.20 -36.56
C GLY A 422 -13.53 5.14 -37.56
N TYR A 423 -12.70 6.18 -37.49
CA TYR A 423 -11.45 6.28 -38.23
C TYR A 423 -10.32 6.65 -37.30
N MET A 424 -9.21 5.94 -37.42
CA MET A 424 -7.94 6.25 -36.78
C MET A 424 -6.91 6.61 -37.81
N THR A 425 -6.32 7.81 -37.71
CA THR A 425 -5.16 8.21 -38.52
C THR A 425 -3.95 8.26 -37.60
N SER A 426 -2.92 7.48 -37.89
CA SER A 426 -1.63 7.46 -37.22
C SER A 426 -0.55 8.07 -38.10
N GLY A 427 0.26 8.98 -37.57
CA GLY A 427 1.37 9.62 -38.24
C GLY A 427 2.70 9.21 -37.59
N ALA A 428 3.66 8.80 -38.42
CA ALA A 428 5.00 8.39 -37.98
C ALA A 428 6.06 9.44 -38.25
N HIS A 429 7.13 9.42 -37.48
CA HIS A 429 8.38 10.12 -37.76
C HIS A 429 9.13 9.44 -38.93
N ASP A 430 10.17 10.09 -39.44
CA ASP A 430 10.97 9.56 -40.56
C ASP A 430 11.70 8.25 -40.20
N ASP A 431 11.89 7.97 -38.91
CA ASP A 431 12.46 6.73 -38.35
C ASP A 431 11.41 5.61 -38.17
N GLY A 432 10.15 5.87 -38.51
CA GLY A 432 9.04 4.92 -38.38
C GLY A 432 8.36 4.89 -37.00
N GLU A 433 8.85 5.63 -36.01
CA GLU A 433 8.21 5.72 -34.69
C GLU A 433 6.88 6.50 -34.78
N LEU A 434 5.86 6.01 -34.06
CA LEU A 434 4.57 6.69 -33.97
C LEU A 434 4.71 8.04 -33.24
N GLY A 435 4.30 9.13 -33.88
CA GLY A 435 4.40 10.49 -33.32
C GLY A 435 3.08 11.19 -33.09
N GLU A 436 1.99 10.73 -33.73
CA GLU A 436 0.66 11.30 -33.52
C GLU A 436 -0.46 10.33 -33.91
N ILE A 437 -1.62 10.56 -33.29
CA ILE A 437 -2.87 9.89 -33.67
C ILE A 437 -4.01 10.90 -33.81
N PHE A 438 -4.96 10.62 -34.68
CA PHE A 438 -6.24 11.32 -34.80
C PHE A 438 -7.37 10.30 -34.80
N LEU A 439 -8.37 10.50 -33.95
CA LEU A 439 -9.50 9.60 -33.80
C LEU A 439 -10.78 10.34 -34.18
N LYS A 440 -11.56 9.78 -35.08
CA LYS A 440 -12.86 10.30 -35.48
C LYS A 440 -13.94 9.29 -35.19
N LEU A 441 -14.79 9.61 -34.21
CA LEU A 441 -15.90 8.80 -33.75
C LEU A 441 -17.17 9.64 -33.66
N GLY A 442 -18.27 9.10 -34.17
CA GLY A 442 -19.57 9.74 -34.09
C GLY A 442 -19.74 10.97 -34.99
N LYS A 443 -20.88 11.67 -34.81
CA LYS A 443 -21.20 12.88 -35.59
C LYS A 443 -20.35 14.07 -35.14
N GLN A 444 -19.84 14.84 -36.08
CA GLN A 444 -19.10 16.07 -35.82
C GLN A 444 -19.89 17.00 -34.89
N GLY A 445 -19.22 17.58 -33.85
CA GLY A 445 -19.85 18.48 -32.90
C GLY A 445 -20.50 17.77 -31.69
N SER A 446 -20.44 16.43 -31.59
CA SER A 446 -20.87 15.71 -30.37
C SER A 446 -19.82 15.81 -29.26
N THR A 447 -20.25 15.69 -28.00
CA THR A 447 -19.34 15.63 -26.82
C THR A 447 -18.31 14.53 -26.98
N LEU A 448 -18.72 13.35 -27.49
CA LEU A 448 -17.82 12.23 -27.72
C LEU A 448 -16.72 12.59 -28.75
N ALA A 449 -17.07 13.23 -29.86
CA ALA A 449 -16.09 13.67 -30.86
C ALA A 449 -15.07 14.65 -30.24
N GLY A 450 -15.52 15.60 -29.43
CA GLY A 450 -14.64 16.54 -28.73
C GLY A 450 -13.70 15.88 -27.74
N VAL A 451 -14.19 14.88 -26.95
CA VAL A 451 -13.36 14.11 -26.02
C VAL A 451 -12.31 13.29 -26.79
N MET A 452 -12.68 12.66 -27.89
CA MET A 452 -11.76 11.89 -28.72
C MET A 452 -10.69 12.76 -29.39
N ASP A 453 -11.04 13.95 -29.83
CA ASP A 453 -10.08 14.92 -30.34
C ASP A 453 -9.09 15.36 -29.25
N ALA A 454 -9.57 15.69 -28.03
CA ALA A 454 -8.73 16.06 -26.91
C ALA A 454 -7.80 14.91 -26.46
N PHE A 455 -8.33 13.68 -26.43
CA PHE A 455 -7.54 12.48 -26.13
C PHE A 455 -6.44 12.26 -27.17
N SER A 456 -6.76 12.37 -28.46
CA SER A 456 -5.79 12.24 -29.55
C SER A 456 -4.65 13.25 -29.42
N ILE A 457 -4.98 14.50 -29.06
CA ILE A 457 -3.99 15.57 -28.84
C ILE A 457 -3.08 15.19 -27.65
N ALA A 458 -3.64 14.72 -26.53
CA ALA A 458 -2.87 14.36 -25.35
C ALA A 458 -1.88 13.22 -25.62
N VAL A 459 -2.34 12.14 -26.28
CA VAL A 459 -1.48 11.01 -26.67
C VAL A 459 -0.40 11.47 -27.65
N SER A 460 -0.75 12.23 -28.68
CA SER A 460 0.21 12.74 -29.67
C SER A 460 1.29 13.63 -29.04
N ILE A 461 0.92 14.49 -28.09
CA ILE A 461 1.89 15.30 -27.34
C ILE A 461 2.83 14.41 -26.53
N GLY A 462 2.31 13.42 -25.82
CA GLY A 462 3.13 12.49 -25.03
C GLY A 462 4.12 11.71 -25.89
N LEU A 463 3.68 11.15 -27.02
CA LEU A 463 4.55 10.48 -28.00
C LEU A 463 5.68 11.41 -28.49
N GLN A 464 5.35 12.66 -28.83
CA GLN A 464 6.33 13.65 -29.26
C GLN A 464 7.31 14.10 -28.17
N TYR A 465 7.00 13.89 -26.89
CA TYR A 465 7.90 14.07 -25.76
C TYR A 465 8.64 12.79 -25.36
N GLY A 466 8.51 11.70 -26.14
CA GLY A 466 9.25 10.46 -25.95
C GLY A 466 8.61 9.47 -24.96
N VAL A 467 7.31 9.60 -24.69
CA VAL A 467 6.58 8.55 -23.95
C VAL A 467 6.47 7.32 -24.86
N PRO A 468 7.00 6.14 -24.48
CA PRO A 468 6.96 4.94 -25.31
C PRO A 468 5.54 4.50 -25.62
N LEU A 469 5.28 4.01 -26.85
CA LEU A 469 3.97 3.48 -27.25
C LEU A 469 3.53 2.31 -26.34
N GLU A 470 4.46 1.48 -25.93
CA GLU A 470 4.23 0.37 -24.98
C GLU A 470 3.53 0.83 -23.69
N THR A 471 3.91 2.01 -23.18
CA THR A 471 3.26 2.61 -22.00
C THR A 471 1.77 2.83 -22.21
N TYR A 472 1.37 3.33 -23.37
CA TYR A 472 -0.04 3.52 -23.73
C TYR A 472 -0.74 2.19 -23.98
N VAL A 473 -0.12 1.27 -24.72
CA VAL A 473 -0.68 -0.06 -25.02
C VAL A 473 -0.95 -0.82 -23.71
N SER A 474 0.00 -0.88 -22.78
CA SER A 474 -0.17 -1.56 -21.51
C SER A 474 -1.29 -0.98 -20.63
N LYS A 475 -1.64 0.30 -20.81
CA LYS A 475 -2.67 0.98 -20.00
C LYS A 475 -4.06 0.96 -20.64
N PHE A 476 -4.16 0.95 -21.96
CA PHE A 476 -5.43 1.10 -22.65
C PHE A 476 -5.95 -0.20 -23.26
N THR A 477 -5.13 -1.24 -23.40
CA THR A 477 -5.60 -2.59 -23.74
C THR A 477 -6.34 -3.21 -22.54
N ASN A 478 -7.36 -4.03 -22.84
CA ASN A 478 -8.27 -4.65 -21.86
C ASN A 478 -9.16 -3.64 -21.09
N LEU A 479 -9.15 -2.37 -21.43
CA LEU A 479 -10.04 -1.37 -20.84
C LEU A 479 -11.48 -1.66 -21.29
N ARG A 480 -12.38 -1.87 -20.33
CA ARG A 480 -13.75 -2.35 -20.61
C ARG A 480 -14.78 -1.23 -20.47
N PHE A 481 -15.43 -0.85 -21.58
CA PHE A 481 -16.60 0.03 -21.63
C PHE A 481 -17.29 -0.07 -23.01
N GLU A 482 -18.54 0.33 -23.10
CA GLU A 482 -19.30 0.34 -24.33
C GLU A 482 -18.94 1.54 -25.25
N PRO A 483 -18.92 1.34 -26.60
CA PRO A 483 -19.22 0.10 -27.30
C PRO A 483 -18.08 -0.92 -27.26
N ALA A 484 -18.41 -2.19 -27.04
CA ALA A 484 -17.53 -3.33 -26.99
C ALA A 484 -18.10 -4.47 -27.86
N GLY A 485 -17.28 -5.42 -28.29
CA GLY A 485 -17.75 -6.59 -29.03
C GLY A 485 -16.92 -6.89 -30.27
N LEU A 486 -17.58 -7.48 -31.29
CA LEU A 486 -16.95 -7.86 -32.53
C LEU A 486 -16.48 -6.64 -33.33
N THR A 487 -15.35 -6.81 -33.98
CA THR A 487 -14.77 -5.82 -34.89
C THR A 487 -14.71 -6.37 -36.32
N ASP A 488 -14.51 -5.47 -37.30
CA ASP A 488 -14.26 -5.80 -38.70
C ASP A 488 -12.78 -6.09 -39.00
N ASP A 489 -11.89 -5.96 -38.01
CA ASP A 489 -10.45 -6.19 -38.13
C ASP A 489 -10.11 -7.69 -37.92
N PRO A 490 -9.47 -8.37 -38.89
CA PRO A 490 -9.10 -9.78 -38.74
C PRO A 490 -8.06 -10.02 -37.67
N ASP A 491 -7.21 -9.04 -37.36
CA ASP A 491 -6.17 -9.13 -36.32
C ASP A 491 -6.72 -8.89 -34.93
N VAL A 492 -7.80 -8.12 -34.79
CA VAL A 492 -8.43 -7.80 -33.50
C VAL A 492 -9.91 -8.11 -33.57
N ARG A 493 -10.28 -9.39 -33.63
CA ARG A 493 -11.68 -9.83 -33.87
C ARG A 493 -12.68 -9.42 -32.80
N MET A 494 -12.22 -9.20 -31.58
CA MET A 494 -13.05 -8.78 -30.46
C MET A 494 -12.29 -7.76 -29.61
N ALA A 495 -12.96 -6.68 -29.25
CA ALA A 495 -12.41 -5.64 -28.39
C ALA A 495 -13.33 -5.37 -27.19
N GLN A 496 -12.73 -5.10 -26.05
CA GLN A 496 -13.41 -4.79 -24.79
C GLN A 496 -13.95 -3.34 -24.77
N SER A 497 -13.42 -2.49 -25.65
CA SER A 497 -13.84 -1.11 -25.89
C SER A 497 -13.18 -0.58 -27.17
N ILE A 498 -13.58 0.59 -27.60
CA ILE A 498 -12.89 1.29 -28.69
C ILE A 498 -11.41 1.54 -28.35
N MET A 499 -11.07 1.87 -27.11
CA MET A 499 -9.69 2.08 -26.69
C MET A 499 -8.87 0.79 -26.75
N ASP A 500 -9.43 -0.31 -26.30
CA ASP A 500 -8.79 -1.63 -26.40
C ASP A 500 -8.48 -1.98 -27.86
N TYR A 501 -9.42 -1.71 -28.79
CA TYR A 501 -9.20 -1.90 -30.21
C TYR A 501 -8.05 -1.01 -30.75
N ILE A 502 -8.13 0.30 -30.49
CA ILE A 502 -7.17 1.29 -31.01
C ILE A 502 -5.74 0.92 -30.59
N PHE A 503 -5.52 0.65 -29.32
CA PHE A 503 -4.16 0.37 -28.83
C PHE A 503 -3.65 -1.02 -29.19
N ARG A 504 -4.51 -2.03 -29.37
CA ARG A 504 -4.11 -3.31 -30.00
C ARG A 504 -3.69 -3.12 -31.45
N ARG A 505 -4.44 -2.31 -32.23
CA ARG A 505 -4.10 -2.04 -33.63
C ARG A 505 -2.80 -1.24 -33.74
N LEU A 506 -2.59 -0.20 -32.91
CA LEU A 506 -1.34 0.55 -32.86
C LEU A 506 -0.15 -0.33 -32.45
N ALA A 507 -0.32 -1.26 -31.52
CA ALA A 507 0.73 -2.22 -31.16
C ALA A 507 1.11 -3.13 -32.33
N LEU A 508 0.13 -3.62 -33.07
CA LEU A 508 0.37 -4.44 -34.27
C LEU A 508 1.05 -3.66 -35.39
N ASP A 509 0.79 -2.35 -35.52
CA ASP A 509 1.32 -1.53 -36.58
C ASP A 509 2.72 -0.93 -36.29
N TYR A 510 3.06 -0.70 -34.99
CA TYR A 510 4.23 0.11 -34.63
C TYR A 510 5.16 -0.52 -33.57
N MET A 511 4.79 -1.65 -32.96
CA MET A 511 5.65 -2.32 -31.98
C MET A 511 6.31 -3.57 -32.59
N SER A 512 7.49 -3.90 -32.09
CA SER A 512 8.18 -5.14 -32.44
C SER A 512 7.39 -6.38 -32.03
N PHE A 513 7.62 -7.52 -32.66
CA PHE A 513 7.02 -8.79 -32.25
C PHE A 513 7.33 -9.12 -30.79
N GLU A 514 8.58 -8.90 -30.36
CA GLU A 514 9.03 -9.17 -29.00
C GLU A 514 8.25 -8.34 -27.97
N ASP A 515 8.17 -7.02 -28.16
CA ASP A 515 7.50 -6.11 -27.23
C ASP A 515 5.98 -6.39 -27.10
N ARG A 516 5.28 -6.61 -28.24
CA ARG A 516 3.83 -6.86 -28.22
C ARG A 516 3.46 -8.28 -27.79
N SER A 517 4.36 -9.26 -27.98
CA SER A 517 4.15 -10.64 -27.51
C SER A 517 4.15 -10.73 -25.99
N MET A 518 4.98 -9.92 -25.30
CA MET A 518 4.95 -9.78 -23.84
C MET A 518 3.60 -9.26 -23.34
N LEU A 519 2.88 -8.49 -24.17
CA LEU A 519 1.54 -7.98 -23.87
C LEU A 519 0.41 -8.90 -24.37
N GLY A 520 0.75 -10.06 -24.95
CA GLY A 520 -0.21 -11.03 -25.47
C GLY A 520 -0.96 -10.55 -26.73
N ILE A 521 -0.34 -9.69 -27.54
CA ILE A 521 -0.95 -9.13 -28.75
C ILE A 521 -0.33 -9.78 -29.99
N TYR A 522 -1.13 -10.54 -30.71
CA TYR A 522 -0.72 -11.32 -31.89
C TYR A 522 -1.62 -11.02 -33.09
N SER A 523 -1.04 -11.00 -34.31
CA SER A 523 -1.79 -10.89 -35.56
C SER A 523 -2.60 -12.17 -35.85
N ALA A 524 -3.50 -12.11 -36.83
CA ALA A 524 -4.25 -13.29 -37.27
C ALA A 524 -3.31 -14.39 -37.82
N GLU A 525 -2.29 -14.01 -38.58
CA GLU A 525 -1.29 -14.92 -39.13
C GLU A 525 -0.46 -15.61 -38.06
N GLU A 526 -0.04 -14.87 -37.02
CA GLU A 526 0.70 -15.42 -35.89
C GLU A 526 -0.15 -16.41 -35.09
N ARG A 527 -1.41 -16.09 -34.85
CA ARG A 527 -2.34 -17.02 -34.21
C ARG A 527 -2.59 -18.28 -35.05
N GLN A 528 -2.68 -18.13 -36.36
CA GLN A 528 -2.80 -19.27 -37.28
C GLN A 528 -1.54 -20.15 -37.21
N ARG A 529 -0.36 -19.53 -37.29
CA ARG A 529 0.93 -20.23 -37.16
C ARG A 529 1.05 -21.00 -35.84
N HIS A 530 0.62 -20.36 -34.76
CA HIS A 530 0.63 -21.03 -33.46
C HIS A 530 -0.26 -22.28 -33.43
N LEU A 531 -1.41 -22.24 -34.09
CA LEU A 531 -2.28 -23.41 -34.21
C LEU A 531 -1.64 -24.54 -35.04
N GLU A 532 -0.80 -24.18 -36.02
CA GLU A 532 -0.15 -25.13 -36.93
C GLU A 532 1.19 -25.66 -36.38
N THR A 533 1.96 -24.82 -35.69
CA THR A 533 3.35 -25.14 -35.32
C THR A 533 3.61 -25.15 -33.80
N GLY A 534 2.67 -24.62 -33.01
CA GLY A 534 2.83 -24.44 -31.55
C GLY A 534 3.66 -23.19 -31.19
N SER A 535 4.15 -22.39 -32.15
CA SER A 535 4.91 -21.14 -31.93
C SER A 535 4.28 -19.96 -32.62
N TYR A 536 4.33 -18.79 -31.99
CA TYR A 536 3.93 -17.51 -32.59
C TYR A 536 5.07 -16.90 -33.43
N GLU A 537 6.32 -17.32 -33.22
CA GLU A 537 7.51 -16.77 -33.89
C GLU A 537 7.53 -17.09 -35.39
N PRO A 538 7.97 -16.16 -36.24
CA PRO A 538 8.20 -16.46 -37.63
C PRO A 538 9.30 -17.53 -37.78
N VAL A 539 9.07 -18.49 -38.62
CA VAL A 539 10.14 -19.43 -39.01
C VAL A 539 11.14 -18.62 -39.82
N GLU A 540 12.37 -18.45 -39.32
CA GLU A 540 13.43 -17.94 -40.15
C GLU A 540 13.62 -18.91 -41.33
N GLU A 541 13.31 -18.47 -42.53
CA GLU A 541 13.75 -19.15 -43.74
C GLU A 541 15.29 -19.06 -43.77
N THR A 542 15.93 -20.07 -43.21
CA THR A 542 17.35 -20.28 -43.48
C THR A 542 17.44 -20.52 -44.98
N GLY A 543 18.01 -19.51 -45.68
CA GLY A 543 18.25 -19.55 -47.09
C GLY A 543 18.97 -20.84 -47.49
N GLY A 544 18.48 -21.45 -48.60
CA GLY A 544 18.89 -22.74 -49.10
C GLY A 544 20.41 -22.86 -49.22
N ALA A 545 20.94 -23.79 -48.50
CA ALA A 545 22.26 -24.35 -48.77
C ALA A 545 22.12 -25.39 -49.92
N ALA A 546 22.19 -24.91 -51.14
CA ALA A 546 22.61 -25.69 -52.27
C ALA A 546 24.01 -25.24 -52.63
N GLU A 547 25.02 -26.05 -52.26
CA GLU A 547 26.40 -26.13 -52.72
C GLU A 547 27.33 -26.39 -51.52
N LEU A 548 27.62 -27.64 -51.33
CA LEU A 548 28.95 -28.16 -51.04
C LEU A 548 28.81 -29.65 -50.70
N ILE A 549 28.75 -30.47 -51.76
CA ILE A 549 29.15 -31.88 -51.73
C ILE A 549 30.61 -31.86 -52.15
N ASP A 550 31.50 -32.26 -51.31
CA ASP A 550 32.55 -33.23 -51.63
C ASP A 550 33.38 -33.55 -50.36
N ASP A 551 33.68 -34.86 -50.31
CA ASP A 551 34.74 -35.55 -49.61
C ASP A 551 34.52 -36.16 -48.21
N ALA A 552 34.23 -37.52 -48.32
CA ALA A 552 34.90 -38.65 -47.65
C ALA A 552 34.74 -38.89 -46.14
N ASP A 553 33.94 -39.91 -45.88
CA ASP A 553 34.03 -41.11 -45.01
C ASP A 553 35.11 -41.22 -43.88
N PRO A 554 34.96 -42.04 -42.82
CA PRO A 554 34.15 -43.28 -42.74
C PRO A 554 33.43 -43.54 -41.38
N VAL A 555 32.42 -44.34 -41.52
CA VAL A 555 31.78 -45.38 -40.66
C VAL A 555 32.52 -45.76 -39.38
N VAL A 556 31.82 -45.71 -38.25
CA VAL A 556 32.01 -46.65 -37.13
C VAL A 556 30.65 -47.17 -36.69
N GLU A 557 30.49 -48.48 -36.98
CA GLU A 557 29.46 -49.37 -36.44
C GLU A 557 29.74 -49.69 -34.96
N VAL A 558 28.75 -49.58 -34.08
CA VAL A 558 28.72 -50.40 -32.85
C VAL A 558 27.33 -50.94 -32.66
N ARG A 559 27.21 -52.26 -32.73
CA ARG A 559 26.14 -53.18 -32.37
C ARG A 559 25.76 -52.95 -30.88
N GLY A 560 24.52 -52.92 -30.43
CA GLY A 560 23.56 -54.01 -30.28
C GLY A 560 23.69 -54.70 -28.92
N ALA A 561 22.64 -54.62 -28.09
CA ALA A 561 22.17 -55.64 -27.14
C ALA A 561 20.79 -55.18 -26.66
N GLN A 562 19.88 -55.84 -26.93
CA GLN A 562 18.75 -56.69 -26.59
C GLN A 562 18.30 -56.61 -25.10
N ASP A 563 16.98 -56.38 -24.99
CA ASP A 563 15.98 -57.02 -24.14
C ASP A 563 16.15 -57.07 -22.61
N ASP A 564 15.21 -56.50 -21.86
CA ASP A 564 14.34 -57.38 -21.07
C ASP A 564 13.01 -56.67 -20.63
N GLU A 565 11.96 -57.41 -20.69
CA GLU A 565 10.57 -57.10 -20.29
C GLU A 565 10.41 -57.13 -18.78
N SER A 566 9.53 -56.26 -18.23
CA SER A 566 8.40 -56.69 -17.38
C SER A 566 7.67 -55.47 -16.78
N GLY A 567 6.37 -55.41 -17.09
CA GLY A 567 5.40 -54.43 -16.56
C GLY A 567 5.05 -54.65 -15.09
N PRO A 568 4.07 -53.91 -14.55
CA PRO A 568 2.68 -54.21 -14.94
C PRO A 568 1.77 -52.97 -15.17
N ALA A 569 0.76 -53.23 -15.95
CA ALA A 569 -0.38 -52.40 -16.26
C ALA A 569 -1.23 -52.08 -15.02
N VAL A 570 -1.68 -50.83 -14.92
CA VAL A 570 -2.79 -50.44 -14.04
C VAL A 570 -3.98 -50.05 -14.91
N GLU A 571 -5.02 -50.90 -14.79
CA GLU A 571 -6.35 -50.75 -15.36
C GLU A 571 -7.06 -49.50 -14.84
N VAL A 572 -7.48 -48.61 -15.71
CA VAL A 572 -8.43 -47.56 -15.39
C VAL A 572 -9.83 -48.06 -15.71
N ARG A 573 -10.60 -48.40 -14.67
CA ARG A 573 -12.03 -48.67 -14.79
C ARG A 573 -12.80 -47.35 -14.86
N GLY A 574 -13.56 -47.20 -15.94
CA GLY A 574 -14.56 -46.15 -16.09
C GLY A 574 -15.72 -46.33 -15.12
N ALA A 575 -16.18 -45.23 -14.54
CA ALA A 575 -17.46 -45.19 -13.82
C ALA A 575 -18.44 -44.35 -14.61
N SER A 576 -19.56 -44.98 -14.92
CA SER A 576 -20.74 -44.49 -15.63
C SER A 576 -21.37 -43.27 -14.91
N ALA A 577 -21.89 -42.38 -15.73
CA ALA A 577 -22.84 -41.36 -15.36
C ALA A 577 -24.14 -41.96 -14.83
N THR A 578 -24.55 -41.58 -13.64
CA THR A 578 -25.92 -41.74 -13.15
C THR A 578 -26.59 -40.37 -13.04
N SER A 579 -27.63 -40.24 -13.84
CA SER A 579 -28.62 -39.16 -13.79
C SER A 579 -29.34 -39.17 -12.45
N LEU A 580 -29.39 -38.01 -11.78
CA LEU A 580 -30.29 -37.79 -10.65
C LEU A 580 -31.45 -36.93 -11.10
N GLU A 581 -32.62 -37.52 -10.97
CA GLU A 581 -33.94 -36.92 -11.19
C GLU A 581 -34.24 -35.83 -10.18
N THR A 582 -34.86 -34.74 -10.64
CA THR A 582 -35.46 -33.67 -9.85
C THR A 582 -36.80 -34.15 -9.26
N PRO A 583 -37.10 -33.87 -7.99
CA PRO A 583 -38.47 -34.09 -7.49
C PRO A 583 -39.35 -32.85 -7.74
N ASP A 584 -40.50 -33.13 -8.33
CA ASP A 584 -41.67 -32.25 -8.44
C ASP A 584 -42.11 -31.71 -7.08
N LEU A 585 -42.25 -30.40 -6.96
CA LEU A 585 -42.98 -29.75 -5.89
C LEU A 585 -44.31 -29.20 -6.41
N LYS A 586 -45.37 -29.79 -5.90
CA LYS A 586 -46.75 -29.44 -6.12
C LYS A 586 -47.07 -28.02 -5.64
N GLU A 587 -47.77 -27.31 -6.49
CA GLU A 587 -48.48 -26.06 -6.17
C GLU A 587 -49.47 -26.26 -5.01
N THR A 588 -49.40 -25.37 -4.01
CA THR A 588 -50.55 -25.06 -3.16
C THR A 588 -50.75 -23.55 -3.16
N SER A 589 -51.86 -23.16 -3.73
CA SER A 589 -52.45 -21.82 -3.75
C SER A 589 -52.86 -21.40 -2.35
N GLY A 590 -52.49 -20.17 -1.98
CA GLY A 590 -53.04 -19.49 -0.80
C GLY A 590 -52.65 -18.01 -0.84
N ALA A 591 -53.51 -17.20 -1.39
CA ALA A 591 -53.36 -15.75 -1.51
C ALA A 591 -53.57 -15.07 -0.16
N GLU A 592 -52.63 -14.31 0.30
CA GLU A 592 -52.88 -13.11 1.09
C GLU A 592 -51.95 -12.00 0.61
N GLN A 593 -52.56 -11.02 -0.06
CA GLN A 593 -51.92 -9.79 -0.49
C GLN A 593 -51.69 -8.92 0.77
N ARG A 594 -50.42 -8.76 1.14
CA ARG A 594 -49.98 -7.61 1.94
C ARG A 594 -49.38 -6.58 0.99
N GLU A 595 -50.07 -5.46 0.90
CA GLU A 595 -49.57 -4.24 0.25
C GLU A 595 -48.25 -3.82 0.90
N VAL A 596 -47.18 -3.82 0.09
CA VAL A 596 -45.90 -3.18 0.41
C VAL A 596 -46.03 -1.71 0.01
N PRO A 597 -45.72 -0.75 0.89
CA PRO A 597 -45.74 0.68 0.52
C PRO A 597 -44.72 0.92 -0.59
N ALA A 598 -45.16 1.59 -1.64
CA ALA A 598 -44.32 2.04 -2.75
C ALA A 598 -43.16 2.89 -2.21
N THR A 599 -41.94 2.37 -2.29
CA THR A 599 -40.71 3.15 -2.12
C THR A 599 -40.68 4.19 -3.23
N GLN A 600 -40.70 5.46 -2.85
CA GLN A 600 -40.57 6.59 -3.75
C GLN A 600 -39.21 6.42 -4.47
N ALA A 601 -39.26 6.28 -5.78
CA ALA A 601 -38.08 6.36 -6.63
C ALA A 601 -37.49 7.75 -6.45
N THR A 602 -36.35 7.85 -5.79
CA THR A 602 -35.51 9.05 -5.75
C THR A 602 -34.99 9.29 -7.15
N THR A 603 -35.51 10.32 -7.81
CA THR A 603 -35.03 10.78 -9.11
C THR A 603 -33.63 11.38 -8.92
N ALA A 604 -32.64 10.83 -9.60
CA ALA A 604 -31.30 11.42 -9.66
C ALA A 604 -31.40 12.83 -10.29
N HIS A 605 -30.86 13.83 -9.60
CA HIS A 605 -30.91 15.22 -10.03
C HIS A 605 -29.66 15.66 -10.81
N THR A 606 -28.60 14.82 -10.84
CA THR A 606 -27.35 15.08 -11.58
C THR A 606 -26.92 13.84 -12.35
N SER A 607 -26.12 14.03 -13.41
CA SER A 607 -25.53 12.94 -14.19
C SER A 607 -24.60 12.07 -13.35
N ALA A 608 -24.02 12.61 -12.27
CA ALA A 608 -23.17 11.90 -11.33
C ALA A 608 -23.99 10.95 -10.46
N GLU A 609 -25.12 11.40 -9.89
CA GLU A 609 -26.04 10.56 -9.10
C GLU A 609 -26.67 9.44 -9.94
N LEU A 610 -26.96 9.71 -11.23
CA LEU A 610 -27.46 8.69 -12.15
C LEU A 610 -26.38 7.62 -12.43
N LEU A 611 -25.11 8.02 -12.56
CA LEU A 611 -23.99 7.10 -12.78
C LEU A 611 -23.71 6.25 -11.54
N GLU A 612 -23.81 6.81 -10.34
CA GLU A 612 -23.71 6.07 -9.07
C GLU A 612 -24.82 5.01 -8.92
N GLN A 613 -26.05 5.35 -9.29
CA GLN A 613 -27.15 4.39 -9.26
C GLN A 613 -27.00 3.24 -10.26
N ILE A 614 -26.38 3.51 -11.44
CA ILE A 614 -26.19 2.51 -12.49
C ILE A 614 -24.95 1.65 -12.23
N THR A 615 -23.87 2.23 -11.73
CA THR A 615 -22.56 1.55 -11.62
C THR A 615 -22.25 1.04 -10.21
N GLY A 616 -22.96 1.50 -9.19
CA GLY A 616 -22.70 1.15 -7.78
C GLY A 616 -21.31 1.62 -7.28
N THR A 617 -20.64 2.50 -8.03
CA THR A 617 -19.31 3.04 -7.66
C THR A 617 -19.38 4.54 -7.43
N ALA A 618 -18.92 4.97 -6.26
CA ALA A 618 -18.86 6.40 -5.92
C ALA A 618 -18.01 7.18 -6.93
N VAL A 619 -18.55 8.29 -7.43
CA VAL A 619 -17.91 9.14 -8.45
C VAL A 619 -16.59 9.73 -7.93
N ASP A 620 -16.43 9.88 -6.63
CA ASP A 620 -15.28 10.51 -5.96
C ASP A 620 -14.16 9.54 -5.55
N SER A 621 -14.15 8.28 -6.04
CA SER A 621 -13.08 7.35 -5.73
C SER A 621 -11.72 7.86 -6.25
N PRO A 622 -10.65 7.89 -5.40
CA PRO A 622 -9.36 8.39 -5.80
C PRO A 622 -8.70 7.51 -6.86
N LEU A 623 -7.81 8.10 -7.63
CA LEU A 623 -6.95 7.36 -8.55
C LEU A 623 -5.79 6.73 -7.78
N CYS A 624 -5.43 5.49 -8.11
CA CYS A 624 -4.28 4.82 -7.56
C CYS A 624 -2.99 5.60 -7.89
N MET A 625 -2.25 5.97 -6.87
CA MET A 625 -0.99 6.73 -7.02
C MET A 625 0.10 5.93 -7.76
N THR A 626 -0.01 4.60 -7.77
CA THR A 626 0.98 3.70 -8.39
C THR A 626 0.71 3.47 -9.86
N CYS A 627 -0.55 3.29 -10.26
CA CYS A 627 -0.89 2.92 -11.64
C CYS A 627 -1.96 3.82 -12.28
N GLY A 628 -2.45 4.84 -11.59
CA GLY A 628 -3.46 5.76 -12.12
C GLY A 628 -4.87 5.15 -12.31
N THR A 629 -5.07 3.88 -11.93
CA THR A 629 -6.39 3.24 -12.02
C THR A 629 -7.31 3.76 -10.93
N LYS A 630 -8.58 3.99 -11.25
CA LYS A 630 -9.58 4.38 -10.26
C LYS A 630 -9.71 3.27 -9.21
N MET A 631 -9.59 3.62 -7.95
CA MET A 631 -9.57 2.64 -6.86
C MET A 631 -11.00 2.28 -6.43
N ARG A 632 -11.21 1.03 -6.03
CA ARG A 632 -12.48 0.58 -5.49
C ARG A 632 -12.51 0.78 -3.98
N PRO A 633 -13.61 1.29 -3.40
CA PRO A 633 -13.78 1.33 -1.95
C PRO A 633 -13.72 -0.08 -1.35
N ALA A 634 -12.92 -0.26 -0.30
CA ALA A 634 -12.79 -1.50 0.45
C ALA A 634 -12.72 -1.16 1.95
N GLY A 635 -13.89 -1.01 2.56
CA GLY A 635 -14.02 -0.46 3.91
C GLY A 635 -13.66 1.04 3.94
N SER A 636 -12.84 1.44 4.88
CA SER A 636 -12.31 2.81 4.99
C SER A 636 -11.12 3.09 4.04
N CYS A 637 -10.70 2.12 3.25
CA CYS A 637 -9.60 2.21 2.31
C CYS A 637 -10.08 2.04 0.88
N TYR A 638 -9.23 2.41 -0.08
CA TYR A 638 -9.46 2.11 -1.49
C TYR A 638 -8.43 1.08 -1.95
N VAL A 639 -8.88 0.08 -2.69
CA VAL A 639 -8.02 -0.96 -3.30
C VAL A 639 -7.97 -0.73 -4.80
N CYS A 640 -6.78 -0.74 -5.35
CA CYS A 640 -6.58 -0.70 -6.78
C CYS A 640 -6.72 -2.10 -7.38
N GLU A 641 -7.71 -2.31 -8.23
CA GLU A 641 -7.90 -3.61 -8.92
C GLU A 641 -6.81 -3.87 -9.96
N GLY A 642 -6.13 -2.83 -10.45
CA GLY A 642 -5.09 -2.96 -11.48
C GLY A 642 -3.72 -3.40 -10.95
N CYS A 643 -3.34 -2.97 -9.75
CA CYS A 643 -2.01 -3.26 -9.21
C CYS A 643 -2.02 -3.74 -7.75
N GLY A 644 -3.19 -3.93 -7.14
CA GLY A 644 -3.32 -4.37 -5.75
C GLY A 644 -2.92 -3.33 -4.70
N SER A 645 -2.51 -2.13 -5.10
CA SER A 645 -2.17 -1.06 -4.15
C SER A 645 -3.40 -0.62 -3.37
N THR A 646 -3.24 -0.38 -2.07
CA THR A 646 -4.28 0.22 -1.22
C THR A 646 -3.95 1.68 -0.98
N SER A 647 -4.95 2.57 -0.99
CA SER A 647 -4.78 3.88 -0.36
C SER A 647 -4.70 3.62 1.14
N GLY A 648 -3.60 4.05 1.78
CA GLY A 648 -3.35 3.74 3.17
C GLY A 648 -4.58 3.94 4.04
N CYS A 649 -4.88 2.95 4.85
CA CYS A 649 -5.86 3.09 5.92
C CYS A 649 -5.33 4.13 6.91
N SER A 650 -6.03 5.22 7.06
CA SER A 650 -5.76 6.21 8.11
C SER A 650 -6.29 5.73 9.43
#